data_28c49654e5d06c547febf6a78a742d8b
#
_entry.id   28c49654e5d06c547febf6a78a742d8b
#
_cell.length_a   1.000
_cell.length_b   1.000
_cell.length_c   1.000
_cell.angle_alpha   90.00
_cell.angle_beta   90.00
_cell.angle_gamma   90.00
#
_symmetry.space_group_name_H-M   'P 1'
#
loop_
_entity.id
_entity.type
_entity.pdbx_description
1 polymer ?
#
loop_
_entity_poly.entity_id
_entity_poly.type
_entity_poly.pdbx_seq_one_letter_code
_entity_poly.pdbx_strand_id
1 'polypeptide(L)'
;MKRKNILKFVSLLGIGSFVMLAAASCTTPVNPTPNPKPTPNPEPKPDPMPNPPSGGMNGGDTNPGDGQGMMDSAAQELTAARTALTSLLASKNANVQMYSDYAKIKNDLTAAYTSAETASQNQAATLEQVKSATSTLQTAINTAVNEKKVFDENNSELVTAYTNLKTTLEGENTTLAAFNDSANYGGIKTHLMSLYNQAKTITTSTLLNDARQSPNKDNVVKINKEITDAINPTLLNQQKANADMLATSFTKQVLNDTQLTSGSSETSMQTQPQPGNYSFVGYSVDVTTGSNNARPNWNFAQRKVWDTNKAPLTQTEQSNKLTNVSWIYNLSGMGAKYTVTFDYYGASNNAYLYFPYKLVQTNDKVALQYSLNGIAPKAIEFKAAAATQAVPAQEGASATHQDSSSESSSPPAAAAPSEAEARVAETPANPPATSQDSASADQTMSTATTMNEAPTVDSINVAKVTLTDLKFGQNTIEFSVPTGDDHTSKVAPMIGNMYLTANDQNVDKVYDDIFGNTVANQDNATEVSVDLLKGYSLATSYSIYVRRFTNLTESGEGRTAISSPVYLVGWIGGDGARTNDRSVENVYNFPAVNGNSRTLTVYVNAPKTGDYNISGSYISTTTERKLKISTDNKDSNSVTIGVRATTAWNTLEKFDTSATMNSLVTITNEKKTLHLEQGLNKIIIGGVSGHTPYIGNLKFTLNNPSPTNAENNTNTRTEQPAGEERTGK
;
A
#
# COMPACT_ATOMS: atom_id res chain seq x y z
N MET A 1 -9.84 -43.38 -38.40
CA MET A 1 -8.43 -43.25 -38.87
C MET A 1 -7.88 -41.88 -38.56
N LYS A 2 -6.66 -41.87 -38.06
CA LYS A 2 -5.78 -40.75 -37.78
C LYS A 2 -6.09 -39.89 -36.54
N ARG A 3 -5.40 -40.27 -35.46
CA ARG A 3 -5.12 -39.51 -34.25
C ARG A 3 -4.26 -38.28 -34.60
N LYS A 4 -4.58 -37.10 -34.04
CA LYS A 4 -3.64 -36.00 -33.89
C LYS A 4 -3.49 -35.67 -32.42
N ASN A 5 -2.29 -35.84 -31.94
CA ASN A 5 -1.83 -35.44 -30.62
C ASN A 5 -1.86 -33.94 -30.52
N ILE A 6 -2.51 -33.40 -29.47
CA ILE A 6 -2.38 -31.99 -29.08
C ILE A 6 -1.53 -31.97 -27.82
N LEU A 7 -0.36 -31.40 -27.97
CA LEU A 7 0.59 -31.09 -26.92
C LEU A 7 -0.05 -30.09 -25.96
N LYS A 8 -0.10 -30.44 -24.69
CA LYS A 8 -0.47 -29.50 -23.61
C LYS A 8 0.74 -28.65 -23.29
N PHE A 9 0.70 -27.37 -23.65
CA PHE A 9 1.58 -26.36 -23.08
C PHE A 9 0.94 -25.84 -21.78
N VAL A 10 1.59 -26.13 -20.68
CA VAL A 10 1.38 -25.44 -19.41
C VAL A 10 2.16 -24.14 -19.50
N SER A 11 1.49 -23.01 -19.65
CA SER A 11 2.12 -21.71 -19.51
C SER A 11 1.86 -21.17 -18.11
N LEU A 12 2.90 -21.23 -17.31
CA LEU A 12 3.07 -20.46 -16.08
C LEU A 12 3.44 -19.03 -16.49
N LEU A 13 2.54 -18.06 -16.37
CA LEU A 13 2.83 -16.66 -16.62
C LEU A 13 1.95 -15.77 -15.75
N GLY A 14 2.53 -15.38 -14.65
CA GLY A 14 2.13 -14.18 -13.95
C GLY A 14 3.36 -13.30 -13.77
N ILE A 15 3.56 -12.32 -14.64
CA ILE A 15 4.28 -11.07 -14.36
C ILE A 15 4.02 -10.15 -15.55
N GLY A 16 3.43 -9.00 -15.28
CA GLY A 16 3.17 -7.97 -16.28
C GLY A 16 4.44 -7.37 -16.84
N SER A 17 4.57 -7.42 -18.15
CA SER A 17 5.66 -6.76 -18.87
C SER A 17 5.15 -5.51 -19.55
N PHE A 18 5.65 -4.37 -19.15
CA PHE A 18 5.61 -3.15 -19.98
C PHE A 18 6.68 -3.26 -21.05
N VAL A 19 6.27 -3.27 -22.29
CA VAL A 19 7.16 -3.21 -23.46
C VAL A 19 7.51 -1.76 -23.73
N MET A 20 8.79 -1.43 -23.60
CA MET A 20 9.37 -0.24 -24.24
C MET A 20 9.88 -0.61 -25.61
N LEU A 21 9.36 0.08 -26.62
CA LEU A 21 9.81 0.03 -27.99
C LEU A 21 11.20 0.68 -28.09
N ALA A 22 12.22 -0.08 -28.41
CA ALA A 22 13.50 0.45 -28.86
C ALA A 22 13.70 0.05 -30.33
N ALA A 23 13.91 1.05 -31.15
CA ALA A 23 14.14 0.91 -32.58
C ALA A 23 15.41 0.10 -32.85
N ALA A 24 15.27 -1.00 -33.59
CA ALA A 24 16.38 -1.77 -34.07
C ALA A 24 16.97 -1.12 -35.35
N SER A 25 18.22 -0.72 -35.26
CA SER A 25 19.06 -0.45 -36.44
C SER A 25 19.85 -1.72 -36.74
N CYS A 26 19.59 -2.30 -37.91
CA CYS A 26 20.34 -3.44 -38.42
C CYS A 26 21.74 -3.01 -38.87
N THR A 27 22.77 -3.53 -38.22
CA THR A 27 24.07 -3.68 -38.85
C THR A 27 24.55 -5.11 -38.67
N THR A 28 24.93 -5.73 -39.77
CA THR A 28 25.47 -7.10 -39.88
C THR A 28 26.72 -7.31 -39.01
N PRO A 29 26.85 -8.46 -38.33
CA PRO A 29 28.05 -8.74 -37.56
C PRO A 29 29.22 -9.15 -38.48
N VAL A 30 30.26 -8.36 -38.48
CA VAL A 30 31.55 -8.77 -39.00
C VAL A 30 32.29 -9.53 -37.90
N ASN A 31 32.63 -10.76 -38.19
CA ASN A 31 33.38 -11.66 -37.32
C ASN A 31 34.78 -11.11 -37.05
N PRO A 32 35.19 -10.74 -35.82
CA PRO A 32 36.58 -10.35 -35.58
C PRO A 32 37.44 -11.58 -35.48
N THR A 33 38.44 -11.62 -36.33
CA THR A 33 39.63 -12.50 -36.24
C THR A 33 40.27 -12.37 -34.85
N PRO A 34 40.72 -13.47 -34.25
CA PRO A 34 41.33 -13.40 -32.93
C PRO A 34 42.68 -12.65 -33.01
N ASN A 35 42.76 -11.58 -32.19
CA ASN A 35 43.97 -10.84 -31.98
C ASN A 35 45.03 -11.73 -31.32
N PRO A 36 46.29 -11.75 -31.77
CA PRO A 36 47.31 -12.57 -31.16
C PRO A 36 47.61 -12.11 -29.73
N LYS A 37 47.65 -13.09 -28.85
CA LYS A 37 48.03 -12.98 -27.43
C LYS A 37 49.29 -12.14 -27.30
N PRO A 38 49.35 -11.13 -26.41
CA PRO A 38 50.60 -10.41 -26.15
C PRO A 38 51.59 -11.37 -25.54
N THR A 39 52.74 -11.44 -26.15
CA THR A 39 53.96 -12.09 -25.60
C THR A 39 54.30 -11.47 -24.25
N PRO A 40 54.61 -12.23 -23.21
CA PRO A 40 55.04 -11.67 -21.95
C PRO A 40 56.31 -10.87 -22.16
N ASN A 41 56.30 -9.62 -21.69
CA ASN A 41 57.49 -8.79 -21.60
C ASN A 41 58.50 -9.49 -20.70
N PRO A 42 59.76 -9.63 -21.10
CA PRO A 42 60.78 -10.26 -20.25
C PRO A 42 60.96 -9.45 -18.97
N GLU A 43 60.94 -10.14 -17.85
CA GLU A 43 61.31 -9.59 -16.54
C GLU A 43 62.58 -8.80 -16.64
N PRO A 44 62.67 -7.60 -16.03
CA PRO A 44 63.99 -6.94 -15.91
C PRO A 44 64.93 -7.79 -15.04
N LYS A 45 66.02 -8.20 -15.60
CA LYS A 45 67.08 -8.82 -14.84
C LYS A 45 67.51 -7.88 -13.70
N PRO A 46 67.70 -8.39 -12.48
CA PRO A 46 68.28 -7.59 -11.42
C PRO A 46 69.63 -7.12 -11.81
N ASP A 47 69.91 -5.82 -11.63
CA ASP A 47 71.23 -5.23 -11.83
C ASP A 47 72.23 -5.94 -10.96
N PRO A 48 73.40 -6.21 -11.49
CA PRO A 48 74.46 -6.85 -10.72
C PRO A 48 74.94 -5.95 -9.58
N MET A 49 75.00 -6.53 -8.39
CA MET A 49 75.60 -5.89 -7.23
C MET A 49 77.02 -5.34 -7.62
N PRO A 50 77.33 -4.12 -7.16
CA PRO A 50 78.71 -3.64 -7.34
C PRO A 50 79.64 -4.51 -6.52
N ASN A 51 80.65 -5.04 -7.19
CA ASN A 51 81.75 -5.73 -6.58
C ASN A 51 82.47 -4.84 -5.54
N PRO A 52 82.83 -5.40 -4.39
CA PRO A 52 83.71 -4.66 -3.46
C PRO A 52 85.02 -4.34 -4.09
N PRO A 53 85.61 -3.16 -3.83
CA PRO A 53 86.86 -2.78 -4.39
C PRO A 53 87.99 -3.71 -3.89
N SER A 54 88.70 -4.33 -4.82
CA SER A 54 89.98 -5.05 -4.60
C SER A 54 90.99 -4.07 -4.04
N GLY A 55 91.28 -4.15 -2.75
CA GLY A 55 92.36 -3.46 -2.14
C GLY A 55 93.68 -4.16 -2.45
N GLY A 56 94.51 -3.52 -3.24
CA GLY A 56 95.86 -3.98 -3.46
C GLY A 56 96.70 -4.00 -2.19
N MET A 57 97.34 -5.12 -1.96
CA MET A 57 98.46 -5.22 -1.00
C MET A 57 99.61 -4.37 -1.47
N ASN A 58 100.11 -3.53 -0.61
CA ASN A 58 101.51 -3.23 -0.58
C ASN A 58 102.02 -3.15 0.85
N GLY A 59 102.99 -3.98 1.15
CA GLY A 59 103.52 -4.23 2.47
C GLY A 59 104.36 -3.07 3.00
N GLY A 60 104.57 -3.14 4.28
CA GLY A 60 105.67 -2.45 4.94
C GLY A 60 105.34 -1.83 6.27
N ASP A 61 105.80 -2.55 7.22
CA ASP A 61 106.47 -2.09 8.42
C ASP A 61 105.74 -2.06 9.75
N THR A 62 106.31 -2.72 10.64
CA THR A 62 106.10 -2.96 12.04
C THR A 62 106.04 -1.69 12.90
N ASN A 63 104.97 -1.49 13.68
CA ASN A 63 105.10 -0.95 15.02
C ASN A 63 103.89 -1.41 15.91
N PRO A 64 104.14 -1.90 17.13
CA PRO A 64 103.15 -2.31 18.05
C PRO A 64 102.71 -1.11 18.90
N GLY A 65 101.49 -0.65 18.75
CA GLY A 65 100.91 0.38 19.60
C GLY A 65 99.46 0.71 19.24
N ASP A 66 98.61 0.55 20.19
CA ASP A 66 97.33 1.11 20.41
C ASP A 66 96.09 0.25 20.04
N GLY A 67 95.56 -0.33 21.09
CA GLY A 67 94.21 -0.94 21.15
C GLY A 67 93.07 0.00 20.93
N GLN A 68 93.25 1.18 20.26
CA GLN A 68 92.16 2.12 19.97
C GLN A 68 91.47 1.86 18.61
N GLY A 69 92.17 1.23 17.64
CA GLY A 69 91.56 0.97 16.32
C GLY A 69 90.50 -0.09 16.32
N MET A 70 90.49 -1.05 17.26
CA MET A 70 89.40 -2.07 17.37
C MET A 70 88.21 -1.53 18.06
N MET A 71 88.34 -0.57 18.98
CA MET A 71 87.20 0.08 19.61
C MET A 71 86.43 1.02 18.65
N ASP A 72 87.13 1.70 17.75
CA ASP A 72 86.48 2.57 16.75
C ASP A 72 85.70 1.74 15.69
N SER A 73 86.22 0.59 15.26
CA SER A 73 85.52 -0.28 14.30
C SER A 73 84.27 -0.87 14.89
N ALA A 74 84.33 -1.34 16.15
CA ALA A 74 83.16 -1.88 16.83
C ALA A 74 82.04 -0.82 17.09
N ALA A 75 82.45 0.42 17.39
CA ALA A 75 81.50 1.56 17.55
C ALA A 75 80.91 1.97 16.19
N GLN A 76 81.68 1.91 15.11
CA GLN A 76 81.14 2.18 13.76
C GLN A 76 80.19 1.09 13.30
N GLU A 77 80.51 -0.20 13.56
CA GLU A 77 79.53 -1.30 13.25
C GLU A 77 78.26 -1.20 14.03
N LEU A 78 78.31 -0.84 15.30
CA LEU A 78 77.11 -0.62 16.10
C LEU A 78 76.32 0.55 15.57
N THR A 79 76.92 1.64 15.18
CA THR A 79 76.23 2.80 14.59
C THR A 79 75.60 2.44 13.25
N ALA A 80 76.26 1.70 12.41
CA ALA A 80 75.77 1.19 11.14
C ALA A 80 74.57 0.26 11.37
N ALA A 81 74.63 -0.65 12.34
CA ALA A 81 73.52 -1.54 12.70
C ALA A 81 72.31 -0.77 13.23
N ARG A 82 72.50 0.25 14.08
CA ARG A 82 71.46 1.12 14.54
C ARG A 82 70.79 1.93 13.42
N THR A 83 71.61 2.43 12.48
CA THR A 83 71.04 3.14 11.30
C THR A 83 70.23 2.20 10.43
N ALA A 84 70.71 0.96 10.20
CA ALA A 84 69.91 -0.04 9.46
C ALA A 84 68.56 -0.37 10.15
N LEU A 85 68.59 -0.56 11.47
CA LEU A 85 67.38 -0.80 12.23
C LEU A 85 66.40 0.39 12.15
N THR A 86 66.90 1.61 12.30
CA THR A 86 66.11 2.85 12.21
C THR A 86 65.48 3.01 10.83
N SER A 87 66.20 2.71 9.77
CA SER A 87 65.71 2.73 8.39
C SER A 87 64.59 1.72 8.17
N LEU A 88 64.71 0.53 8.76
CA LEU A 88 63.67 -0.50 8.67
C LEU A 88 62.43 -0.11 9.48
N LEU A 89 62.59 0.50 10.65
CA LEU A 89 61.51 1.01 11.49
C LEU A 89 60.74 2.15 10.81
N ALA A 90 61.39 2.98 9.99
CA ALA A 90 60.74 4.06 9.26
C ALA A 90 59.63 3.56 8.30
N SER A 91 59.71 2.32 7.86
CA SER A 91 58.71 1.69 6.97
C SER A 91 57.47 1.15 7.71
N LYS A 92 57.39 1.24 9.06
CA LYS A 92 56.34 0.64 9.89
C LYS A 92 54.93 0.96 9.39
N ASN A 93 54.61 2.26 9.27
CA ASN A 93 53.27 2.67 8.92
C ASN A 93 52.85 2.14 7.55
N ALA A 94 53.70 2.25 6.55
CA ALA A 94 53.42 1.75 5.21
C ALA A 94 53.21 0.23 5.21
N ASN A 95 54.12 -0.51 5.85
CA ASN A 95 54.04 -1.98 5.90
C ASN A 95 52.85 -2.49 6.66
N VAL A 96 52.53 -1.92 7.83
CA VAL A 96 51.35 -2.34 8.65
C VAL A 96 50.05 -2.03 7.98
N GLN A 97 49.97 -0.90 7.24
CA GLN A 97 48.75 -0.49 6.55
C GLN A 97 48.35 -1.44 5.41
N MET A 98 49.31 -2.09 4.76
CA MET A 98 49.02 -3.08 3.71
C MET A 98 48.17 -4.28 4.20
N TYR A 99 48.13 -4.51 5.49
CA TYR A 99 47.40 -5.63 6.11
C TYR A 99 46.14 -5.18 6.84
N SER A 100 45.52 -4.04 6.47
CA SER A 100 44.32 -3.52 7.11
C SER A 100 43.17 -4.53 7.15
N ASP A 101 43.07 -5.36 6.11
CA ASP A 101 42.05 -6.41 5.98
C ASP A 101 42.48 -7.78 6.52
N TYR A 102 43.65 -7.89 7.13
CA TYR A 102 44.27 -9.11 7.67
C TYR A 102 44.69 -8.86 9.12
N ALA A 103 43.73 -8.77 10.04
CA ALA A 103 43.98 -8.33 11.41
C ALA A 103 45.08 -9.17 12.09
N LYS A 104 45.10 -10.50 11.89
CA LYS A 104 46.11 -11.39 12.46
C LYS A 104 47.53 -11.03 11.96
N ILE A 105 47.70 -10.90 10.65
CA ILE A 105 48.99 -10.55 10.03
C ILE A 105 49.44 -9.15 10.50
N LYS A 106 48.53 -8.20 10.48
CA LYS A 106 48.75 -6.82 10.94
C LYS A 106 49.22 -6.77 12.39
N ASN A 107 48.59 -7.52 13.28
CA ASN A 107 48.90 -7.50 14.73
C ASN A 107 50.22 -8.19 15.00
N ASP A 108 50.54 -9.31 14.33
CA ASP A 108 51.83 -9.99 14.45
C ASP A 108 52.96 -9.09 13.97
N LEU A 109 52.79 -8.45 12.82
CA LEU A 109 53.78 -7.51 12.28
C LEU A 109 53.94 -6.27 13.16
N THR A 110 52.85 -5.74 13.70
CA THR A 110 52.86 -4.60 14.64
C THR A 110 53.64 -4.95 15.92
N ALA A 111 53.44 -6.14 16.46
CA ALA A 111 54.15 -6.63 17.62
C ALA A 111 55.69 -6.75 17.35
N ALA A 112 56.06 -7.24 16.16
CA ALA A 112 57.45 -7.31 15.73
C ALA A 112 58.09 -5.92 15.62
N TYR A 113 57.39 -4.95 15.04
CA TYR A 113 57.85 -3.55 14.99
C TYR A 113 58.01 -2.96 16.40
N THR A 114 57.05 -3.19 17.31
CA THR A 114 57.11 -2.70 18.70
C THR A 114 58.34 -3.27 19.44
N SER A 115 58.63 -4.56 19.24
CA SER A 115 59.78 -5.20 19.83
C SER A 115 61.11 -4.61 19.28
N ALA A 116 61.15 -4.36 17.97
CA ALA A 116 62.33 -3.74 17.31
C ALA A 116 62.52 -2.26 17.73
N GLU A 117 61.44 -1.51 17.91
CA GLU A 117 61.46 -0.14 18.47
C GLU A 117 62.04 -0.13 19.89
N THR A 118 61.62 -1.07 20.74
CA THR A 118 62.20 -1.21 22.09
C THR A 118 63.70 -1.47 22.04
N ALA A 119 64.15 -2.36 21.16
CA ALA A 119 65.57 -2.63 20.97
C ALA A 119 66.34 -1.41 20.44
N SER A 120 65.78 -0.64 19.51
CA SER A 120 66.36 0.59 18.97
C SER A 120 66.52 1.70 20.01
N GLN A 121 65.53 1.82 20.92
CA GLN A 121 65.53 2.83 21.99
C GLN A 121 66.47 2.48 23.15
N ASN A 122 66.90 1.22 23.29
CA ASN A 122 67.85 0.79 24.31
C ASN A 122 69.27 1.23 23.95
N GLN A 123 69.73 2.31 24.59
CA GLN A 123 71.11 2.82 24.36
C GLN A 123 72.17 1.85 24.81
N ALA A 124 71.90 0.94 25.71
CA ALA A 124 72.84 -0.10 26.21
C ALA A 124 72.84 -1.36 25.33
N ALA A 125 72.01 -1.42 24.25
CA ALA A 125 71.95 -2.60 23.39
C ALA A 125 73.27 -2.86 22.69
N THR A 126 73.74 -4.12 22.75
CA THR A 126 74.94 -4.58 22.08
C THR A 126 74.75 -4.69 20.58
N LEU A 127 75.83 -4.74 19.82
CA LEU A 127 75.81 -4.92 18.35
C LEU A 127 75.01 -6.18 17.96
N GLU A 128 75.21 -7.28 18.66
CA GLU A 128 74.43 -8.52 18.41
C GLU A 128 72.96 -8.38 18.68
N GLN A 129 72.59 -7.65 19.72
CA GLN A 129 71.20 -7.39 20.03
C GLN A 129 70.54 -6.54 18.95
N VAL A 130 71.18 -5.51 18.45
CA VAL A 130 70.65 -4.64 17.37
C VAL A 130 70.59 -5.42 16.05
N LYS A 131 71.63 -6.20 15.68
CA LYS A 131 71.59 -7.08 14.50
C LYS A 131 70.48 -8.13 14.60
N SER A 132 70.28 -8.74 15.75
CA SER A 132 69.21 -9.71 15.99
C SER A 132 67.81 -9.06 15.85
N ALA A 133 67.64 -7.87 16.43
CA ALA A 133 66.37 -7.15 16.29
C ALA A 133 66.07 -6.80 14.82
N THR A 134 67.09 -6.36 14.04
CA THR A 134 66.93 -6.08 12.62
C THR A 134 66.56 -7.34 11.83
N SER A 135 67.26 -8.45 12.06
CA SER A 135 66.96 -9.72 11.38
C SER A 135 65.61 -10.28 11.73
N THR A 136 65.19 -10.20 13.02
CA THR A 136 63.89 -10.64 13.48
C THR A 136 62.77 -9.82 12.84
N LEU A 137 62.93 -8.48 12.78
CA LEU A 137 61.93 -7.62 12.14
C LEU A 137 61.85 -7.89 10.62
N GLN A 138 63.00 -8.05 9.94
CA GLN A 138 63.00 -8.37 8.51
C GLN A 138 62.33 -9.72 8.23
N THR A 139 62.56 -10.71 9.09
CA THR A 139 61.90 -12.02 9.01
C THR A 139 60.38 -11.87 9.19
N ALA A 140 59.91 -11.06 10.16
CA ALA A 140 58.50 -10.81 10.38
C ALA A 140 57.85 -10.11 9.17
N ILE A 141 58.54 -9.14 8.56
CA ILE A 141 58.06 -8.49 7.32
C ILE A 141 57.90 -9.52 6.20
N ASN A 142 58.94 -10.35 5.97
CA ASN A 142 58.88 -11.39 4.93
C ASN A 142 57.78 -12.43 5.21
N THR A 143 57.60 -12.81 6.47
CA THR A 143 56.50 -13.70 6.92
C THR A 143 55.13 -13.10 6.60
N ALA A 144 54.92 -11.82 6.92
CA ALA A 144 53.66 -11.13 6.64
C ALA A 144 53.32 -11.10 5.14
N VAL A 145 54.31 -10.83 4.27
CA VAL A 145 54.20 -10.88 2.82
C VAL A 145 53.78 -12.27 2.35
N ASN A 146 54.45 -13.30 2.84
CA ASN A 146 54.17 -14.68 2.44
C ASN A 146 52.82 -15.17 2.95
N GLU A 147 52.48 -14.90 4.22
CA GLU A 147 51.19 -15.30 4.80
C GLU A 147 50.01 -14.65 4.02
N LYS A 148 50.12 -13.37 3.69
CA LYS A 148 49.12 -12.72 2.85
C LYS A 148 48.98 -13.36 1.49
N LYS A 149 50.13 -13.60 0.80
CA LYS A 149 50.13 -14.23 -0.52
C LYS A 149 49.48 -15.61 -0.49
N VAL A 150 49.89 -16.46 0.42
CA VAL A 150 49.33 -17.82 0.57
C VAL A 150 47.83 -17.76 0.90
N PHE A 151 47.42 -16.83 1.75
CA PHE A 151 46.01 -16.64 2.06
C PHE A 151 45.21 -16.25 0.83
N ASP A 152 45.69 -15.27 0.07
CA ASP A 152 45.00 -14.74 -1.13
C ASP A 152 44.87 -15.80 -2.22
N GLU A 153 45.94 -16.60 -2.43
CA GLU A 153 45.93 -17.71 -3.39
C GLU A 153 44.91 -18.79 -3.00
N ASN A 154 44.88 -19.17 -1.73
CA ASN A 154 43.98 -20.23 -1.23
C ASN A 154 42.53 -19.76 -1.10
N ASN A 155 42.27 -18.45 -1.01
CA ASN A 155 40.94 -17.86 -0.80
C ASN A 155 40.60 -16.81 -1.87
N SER A 156 41.09 -16.98 -3.10
CA SER A 156 40.98 -15.96 -4.16
C SER A 156 39.54 -15.50 -4.44
N GLU A 157 38.57 -16.41 -4.41
CA GLU A 157 37.15 -16.08 -4.58
C GLU A 157 36.59 -15.24 -3.41
N LEU A 158 36.99 -15.55 -2.17
CA LEU A 158 36.61 -14.77 -0.99
C LEU A 158 37.23 -13.39 -1.03
N VAL A 159 38.54 -13.28 -1.38
CA VAL A 159 39.23 -11.99 -1.50
C VAL A 159 38.55 -11.10 -2.55
N THR A 160 38.17 -11.67 -3.69
CA THR A 160 37.42 -10.97 -4.74
C THR A 160 36.06 -10.51 -4.25
N ALA A 161 35.27 -11.40 -3.62
CA ALA A 161 33.95 -11.05 -3.08
C ALA A 161 34.02 -9.96 -2.01
N TYR A 162 35.03 -10.04 -1.13
CA TYR A 162 35.24 -9.06 -0.07
C TYR A 162 35.64 -7.69 -0.63
N THR A 163 36.52 -7.66 -1.64
CA THR A 163 36.92 -6.43 -2.33
C THR A 163 35.72 -5.77 -3.00
N ASN A 164 34.87 -6.56 -3.69
CA ASN A 164 33.65 -6.06 -4.29
C ASN A 164 32.68 -5.48 -3.24
N LEU A 165 32.53 -6.15 -2.09
CA LEU A 165 31.72 -5.66 -0.99
C LEU A 165 32.21 -4.32 -0.44
N LYS A 166 33.55 -4.16 -0.28
CA LYS A 166 34.17 -2.88 0.14
C LYS A 166 33.89 -1.76 -0.86
N THR A 167 34.03 -2.04 -2.16
CA THR A 167 33.70 -1.06 -3.21
C THR A 167 32.27 -0.65 -3.17
N THR A 168 31.32 -1.60 -2.92
CA THR A 168 29.90 -1.30 -2.75
C THR A 168 29.65 -0.41 -1.53
N LEU A 169 30.39 -0.62 -0.43
CA LEU A 169 30.28 0.21 0.78
C LEU A 169 30.74 1.66 0.57
N GLU A 170 31.67 1.94 -0.33
CA GLU A 170 32.09 3.31 -0.63
C GLU A 170 30.94 4.19 -1.14
N GLY A 171 29.93 3.58 -1.79
CA GLY A 171 28.75 4.26 -2.29
C GLY A 171 27.67 4.55 -1.24
N GLU A 172 27.78 4.06 0.00
CA GLU A 172 26.72 4.11 1.02
C GLU A 172 26.19 5.54 1.27
N ASN A 173 27.11 6.46 1.58
CA ASN A 173 26.72 7.82 1.96
C ASN A 173 25.97 8.54 0.83
N THR A 174 26.41 8.37 -0.41
CA THR A 174 25.77 8.96 -1.60
C THR A 174 24.40 8.33 -1.81
N THR A 175 24.31 7.01 -1.67
CA THR A 175 23.05 6.28 -1.81
C THR A 175 22.02 6.70 -0.77
N LEU A 176 22.41 6.73 0.51
CA LEU A 176 21.51 7.08 1.59
C LEU A 176 21.10 8.56 1.59
N ALA A 177 21.97 9.46 1.12
CA ALA A 177 21.66 10.88 0.98
C ALA A 177 20.49 11.13 0.00
N ALA A 178 20.35 10.30 -1.04
CA ALA A 178 19.29 10.40 -2.04
C ALA A 178 17.86 10.15 -1.47
N PHE A 179 17.75 9.78 -0.20
CA PHE A 179 16.48 9.54 0.51
C PHE A 179 16.18 10.56 1.62
N ASN A 180 16.97 11.62 1.74
CA ASN A 180 16.78 12.63 2.77
C ASN A 180 15.67 13.63 2.42
N ASP A 181 15.35 13.76 1.15
CA ASP A 181 14.44 14.80 0.63
C ASP A 181 12.95 14.46 0.82
N SER A 182 12.62 13.22 1.19
CA SER A 182 11.24 12.80 1.38
C SER A 182 11.08 11.83 2.55
N ALA A 183 10.19 12.17 3.46
CA ALA A 183 9.79 11.29 4.57
C ALA A 183 9.13 9.98 4.06
N ASN A 184 8.54 9.97 2.86
CA ASN A 184 7.88 8.81 2.28
C ASN A 184 8.84 7.62 2.08
N TYR A 185 10.14 7.88 1.92
CA TYR A 185 11.16 6.87 1.65
C TYR A 185 11.84 6.29 2.89
N GLY A 186 11.30 6.57 4.08
CA GLY A 186 11.87 6.11 5.35
C GLY A 186 12.09 4.59 5.40
N GLY A 187 11.13 3.79 4.92
CA GLY A 187 11.25 2.34 4.86
C GLY A 187 12.35 1.86 3.92
N ILE A 188 12.47 2.46 2.73
CA ILE A 188 13.53 2.15 1.76
C ILE A 188 14.90 2.45 2.36
N LYS A 189 15.05 3.64 2.96
CA LYS A 189 16.28 4.06 3.62
C LYS A 189 16.68 3.10 4.75
N THR A 190 15.74 2.74 5.61
CA THR A 190 15.96 1.80 6.73
C THR A 190 16.39 0.42 6.22
N HIS A 191 15.77 -0.09 5.17
CA HIS A 191 16.14 -1.35 4.55
C HIS A 191 17.57 -1.31 4.02
N LEU A 192 17.94 -0.27 3.26
CA LEU A 192 19.31 -0.08 2.74
C LEU A 192 20.33 0.04 3.88
N MET A 193 20.01 0.84 4.92
CA MET A 193 20.89 0.95 6.10
C MET A 193 21.12 -0.41 6.77
N SER A 194 20.11 -1.26 6.85
CA SER A 194 20.25 -2.61 7.41
C SER A 194 21.22 -3.46 6.59
N LEU A 195 21.12 -3.41 5.25
CA LEU A 195 22.01 -4.14 4.36
C LEU A 195 23.46 -3.62 4.47
N TYR A 196 23.65 -2.30 4.45
CA TYR A 196 24.97 -1.69 4.63
C TYR A 196 25.59 -2.01 6.00
N ASN A 197 24.80 -2.05 7.07
CA ASN A 197 25.27 -2.43 8.39
C ASN A 197 25.73 -3.90 8.45
N GLN A 198 25.02 -4.80 7.78
CA GLN A 198 25.43 -6.20 7.65
C GLN A 198 26.78 -6.30 6.89
N ALA A 199 26.94 -5.54 5.82
CA ALA A 199 28.18 -5.45 5.07
C ALA A 199 29.35 -4.90 5.92
N LYS A 200 29.10 -3.85 6.70
CA LYS A 200 30.08 -3.28 7.64
C LYS A 200 30.51 -4.29 8.71
N THR A 201 29.58 -5.08 9.23
CA THR A 201 29.90 -6.13 10.20
C THR A 201 30.92 -7.13 9.61
N ILE A 202 30.74 -7.52 8.35
CA ILE A 202 31.68 -8.40 7.64
C ILE A 202 33.03 -7.72 7.48
N THR A 203 33.06 -6.45 7.01
CA THR A 203 34.34 -5.74 6.75
C THR A 203 35.08 -5.37 8.04
N THR A 204 34.40 -5.11 9.13
CA THR A 204 34.98 -4.88 10.46
C THR A 204 35.65 -6.14 10.99
N SER A 205 35.12 -7.33 10.71
CA SER A 205 35.71 -8.60 11.10
C SER A 205 36.95 -8.96 10.30
N THR A 206 37.24 -8.24 9.21
CA THR A 206 38.34 -8.42 8.29
C THR A 206 38.39 -9.78 7.56
N LEU A 207 39.22 -9.92 6.52
CA LEU A 207 39.39 -11.18 5.78
C LEU A 207 40.03 -12.28 6.62
N LEU A 208 40.97 -11.90 7.52
CA LEU A 208 41.61 -12.79 8.46
C LEU A 208 41.67 -12.11 9.83
N ASN A 209 40.76 -12.52 10.72
CA ASN A 209 40.69 -11.95 12.07
C ASN A 209 41.81 -12.48 12.98
N ASP A 210 41.95 -11.97 14.20
CA ASP A 210 42.98 -12.35 15.16
C ASP A 210 42.96 -13.84 15.52
N ALA A 211 41.78 -14.48 15.44
CA ALA A 211 41.60 -15.89 15.66
C ALA A 211 41.89 -16.75 14.41
N ARG A 212 42.44 -16.17 13.35
CA ARG A 212 42.66 -16.80 12.02
C ARG A 212 41.35 -17.31 11.37
N GLN A 213 40.22 -16.68 11.64
CA GLN A 213 38.96 -16.99 11.01
C GLN A 213 38.64 -16.00 9.88
N SER A 214 37.98 -16.48 8.86
CA SER A 214 37.52 -15.70 7.70
C SER A 214 36.02 -15.63 7.65
N PRO A 215 35.42 -14.57 7.06
CA PRO A 215 34.02 -14.53 6.78
C PRO A 215 33.61 -15.64 5.78
N ASN A 216 32.34 -16.10 5.90
CA ASN A 216 31.81 -17.06 4.94
C ASN A 216 31.65 -16.39 3.57
N LYS A 217 32.32 -16.95 2.53
CA LYS A 217 32.28 -16.43 1.15
C LYS A 217 30.87 -16.22 0.62
N ASP A 218 30.01 -17.22 0.80
CA ASP A 218 28.65 -17.17 0.24
C ASP A 218 27.82 -16.06 0.91
N ASN A 219 28.03 -15.80 2.19
CA ASN A 219 27.42 -14.67 2.88
C ASN A 219 27.93 -13.32 2.36
N VAL A 220 29.23 -13.19 2.09
CA VAL A 220 29.82 -11.97 1.50
C VAL A 220 29.21 -11.68 0.13
N VAL A 221 29.12 -12.72 -0.73
CA VAL A 221 28.52 -12.62 -2.07
C VAL A 221 27.05 -12.25 -1.96
N LYS A 222 26.31 -12.91 -1.06
CA LYS A 222 24.86 -12.67 -0.85
C LYS A 222 24.59 -11.22 -0.44
N ILE A 223 25.27 -10.71 0.60
CA ILE A 223 25.05 -9.34 1.06
C ILE A 223 25.42 -8.31 0.00
N ASN A 224 26.53 -8.51 -0.72
CA ASN A 224 26.89 -7.62 -1.83
C ASN A 224 25.83 -7.61 -2.92
N LYS A 225 25.28 -8.78 -3.27
CA LYS A 225 24.20 -8.90 -4.25
C LYS A 225 22.94 -8.23 -3.75
N GLU A 226 22.54 -8.42 -2.51
CA GLU A 226 21.34 -7.80 -1.92
C GLU A 226 21.43 -6.27 -1.95
N ILE A 227 22.59 -5.68 -1.65
CA ILE A 227 22.81 -4.24 -1.77
C ILE A 227 22.70 -3.79 -3.23
N THR A 228 23.41 -4.46 -4.16
CA THR A 228 23.41 -4.07 -5.58
C THR A 228 22.05 -4.21 -6.22
N ASP A 229 21.26 -5.23 -5.85
CA ASP A 229 19.89 -5.39 -6.28
C ASP A 229 18.99 -4.28 -5.70
N ALA A 230 19.13 -3.96 -4.41
CA ALA A 230 18.33 -2.95 -3.74
C ALA A 230 18.57 -1.52 -4.26
N ILE A 231 19.77 -1.22 -4.74
CA ILE A 231 20.09 0.08 -5.35
C ILE A 231 19.88 0.11 -6.86
N ASN A 232 19.37 -0.98 -7.46
CA ASN A 232 19.07 -0.99 -8.89
C ASN A 232 18.04 0.11 -9.22
N PRO A 233 18.31 1.01 -10.18
CA PRO A 233 17.46 2.17 -10.43
C PRO A 233 16.02 1.82 -10.80
N THR A 234 15.79 0.74 -11.54
CA THR A 234 14.45 0.31 -11.94
C THR A 234 13.63 -0.14 -10.73
N LEU A 235 14.20 -1.00 -9.89
CA LEU A 235 13.54 -1.49 -8.68
C LEU A 235 13.32 -0.34 -7.69
N LEU A 236 14.32 0.49 -7.51
CA LEU A 236 14.27 1.63 -6.60
C LEU A 236 13.17 2.64 -7.00
N ASN A 237 13.01 2.92 -8.29
CA ASN A 237 11.95 3.78 -8.78
C ASN A 237 10.55 3.16 -8.55
N GLN A 238 10.40 1.86 -8.70
CA GLN A 238 9.15 1.16 -8.38
C GLN A 238 8.83 1.23 -6.89
N GLN A 239 9.83 1.03 -6.02
CA GLN A 239 9.67 1.15 -4.57
C GLN A 239 9.28 2.58 -4.15
N LYS A 240 9.95 3.59 -4.71
CA LYS A 240 9.62 5.01 -4.49
C LYS A 240 8.19 5.33 -4.94
N ALA A 241 7.80 4.88 -6.14
CA ALA A 241 6.44 5.09 -6.64
C ALA A 241 5.38 4.44 -5.76
N ASN A 242 5.63 3.24 -5.23
CA ASN A 242 4.75 2.60 -4.26
C ASN A 242 4.70 3.38 -2.94
N ALA A 243 5.84 3.81 -2.40
CA ALA A 243 5.91 4.59 -1.18
C ALA A 243 5.14 5.92 -1.30
N ASP A 244 5.32 6.64 -2.41
CA ASP A 244 4.60 7.88 -2.70
C ASP A 244 3.09 7.63 -2.86
N MET A 245 2.71 6.55 -3.56
CA MET A 245 1.31 6.15 -3.71
C MET A 245 0.67 5.87 -2.35
N LEU A 246 1.34 5.10 -1.48
CA LEU A 246 0.86 4.79 -0.14
C LEU A 246 0.76 6.02 0.76
N ALA A 247 1.66 6.98 0.63
CA ALA A 247 1.66 8.20 1.42
C ALA A 247 0.60 9.21 0.98
N THR A 248 0.37 9.36 -0.31
CA THR A 248 -0.48 10.42 -0.88
C THR A 248 -1.82 9.93 -1.41
N SER A 249 -2.01 8.62 -1.54
CA SER A 249 -3.19 7.97 -2.08
C SER A 249 -3.33 6.56 -1.46
N PHE A 250 -3.62 5.56 -2.27
CA PHE A 250 -3.77 4.17 -1.86
C PHE A 250 -3.36 3.21 -2.98
N THR A 251 -3.07 1.96 -2.63
CA THR A 251 -3.01 0.85 -3.58
C THR A 251 -4.31 0.04 -3.51
N LYS A 252 -4.86 -0.35 -4.66
CA LYS A 252 -6.11 -1.10 -4.78
C LYS A 252 -5.83 -2.55 -5.16
N GLN A 253 -6.39 -3.47 -4.37
CA GLN A 253 -6.41 -4.90 -4.66
C GLN A 253 -7.82 -5.29 -5.11
N VAL A 254 -7.98 -5.55 -6.40
CA VAL A 254 -9.24 -6.05 -6.95
C VAL A 254 -9.36 -7.53 -6.61
N LEU A 255 -10.52 -7.91 -6.06
CA LEU A 255 -10.77 -9.29 -5.68
C LEU A 255 -10.72 -10.24 -6.89
N ASN A 256 -10.17 -11.41 -6.65
CA ASN A 256 -10.09 -12.49 -7.64
C ASN A 256 -10.55 -13.82 -6.99
N ASP A 257 -11.39 -14.56 -7.68
CA ASP A 257 -11.88 -15.86 -7.21
C ASP A 257 -10.78 -16.92 -7.04
N THR A 258 -9.67 -16.80 -7.79
CA THR A 258 -8.51 -17.71 -7.66
C THR A 258 -7.77 -17.57 -6.33
N GLN A 259 -7.97 -16.50 -5.60
CA GLN A 259 -7.38 -16.23 -4.28
C GLN A 259 -8.23 -16.76 -3.12
N LEU A 260 -9.41 -17.31 -3.45
CA LEU A 260 -10.35 -17.86 -2.49
C LEU A 260 -10.12 -19.38 -2.34
N THR A 261 -9.97 -19.83 -1.11
CA THR A 261 -9.91 -21.25 -0.75
C THR A 261 -11.22 -21.64 -0.08
N SER A 262 -11.89 -22.68 -0.58
CA SER A 262 -13.13 -23.21 0.01
C SER A 262 -12.87 -23.91 1.34
N GLY A 263 -13.86 -23.87 2.22
CA GLY A 263 -13.83 -24.63 3.48
C GLY A 263 -14.02 -26.13 3.26
N SER A 264 -13.71 -26.91 4.27
CA SER A 264 -13.80 -28.38 4.24
C SER A 264 -15.23 -28.91 4.08
N SER A 265 -16.24 -28.10 4.32
CA SER A 265 -17.66 -28.46 4.16
C SER A 265 -18.24 -28.15 2.77
N GLU A 266 -17.47 -27.49 1.91
CA GLU A 266 -17.93 -27.08 0.58
C GLU A 266 -17.24 -27.88 -0.51
N THR A 267 -18.04 -28.52 -1.35
CA THR A 267 -17.52 -29.41 -2.41
C THR A 267 -17.00 -28.67 -3.63
N SER A 268 -17.35 -27.39 -3.81
CA SER A 268 -16.83 -26.53 -4.89
C SER A 268 -17.11 -25.07 -4.62
N MET A 269 -16.19 -24.19 -5.04
CA MET A 269 -16.45 -22.75 -5.11
C MET A 269 -17.54 -22.48 -6.16
N GLN A 270 -18.51 -21.69 -5.75
CA GLN A 270 -19.60 -21.27 -6.61
C GLN A 270 -19.45 -19.77 -6.93
N THR A 271 -19.42 -19.44 -8.19
CA THR A 271 -19.60 -18.05 -8.62
C THR A 271 -21.08 -17.77 -8.81
N GLN A 272 -21.46 -16.49 -8.70
CA GLN A 272 -22.83 -16.10 -8.99
C GLN A 272 -23.27 -16.60 -10.37
N PRO A 273 -24.39 -17.34 -10.47
CA PRO A 273 -24.81 -17.92 -11.74
C PRO A 273 -25.18 -16.85 -12.77
N GLN A 274 -24.91 -17.13 -14.03
CA GLN A 274 -25.40 -16.36 -15.17
C GLN A 274 -26.76 -16.93 -15.58
N PRO A 275 -27.71 -16.20 -15.93
CA PRO A 275 -27.73 -15.16 -16.92
C PRO A 275 -27.82 -13.77 -16.32
N GLY A 276 -27.31 -12.95 -16.99
CA GLY A 276 -27.05 -11.70 -17.18
C GLY A 276 -27.74 -10.53 -16.59
N ASN A 277 -28.69 -10.61 -15.85
CA ASN A 277 -29.30 -9.45 -15.20
C ASN A 277 -28.61 -9.05 -13.88
N TYR A 278 -27.54 -9.75 -13.54
CA TYR A 278 -26.75 -9.48 -12.34
C TYR A 278 -25.66 -8.41 -12.57
N SER A 279 -26.04 -7.30 -13.21
CA SER A 279 -25.13 -6.16 -13.32
C SER A 279 -24.74 -5.60 -11.96
N PHE A 280 -25.68 -5.64 -11.02
CA PHE A 280 -25.40 -5.32 -9.63
C PHE A 280 -25.33 -6.61 -8.82
N VAL A 281 -24.24 -6.78 -8.13
CA VAL A 281 -23.91 -8.01 -7.38
C VAL A 281 -24.09 -7.85 -5.87
N GLY A 282 -24.34 -6.63 -5.38
CA GLY A 282 -24.77 -6.33 -4.03
C GLY A 282 -26.27 -5.95 -4.01
N TYR A 283 -27.02 -6.48 -3.03
CA TYR A 283 -28.46 -6.23 -2.92
C TYR A 283 -28.78 -5.60 -1.57
N SER A 284 -29.76 -4.67 -1.57
CA SER A 284 -30.22 -3.98 -0.35
C SER A 284 -31.31 -4.74 0.42
N VAL A 285 -31.59 -5.97 0.02
CA VAL A 285 -32.51 -6.90 0.66
C VAL A 285 -31.83 -8.27 0.83
N ASP A 286 -32.42 -9.12 1.64
CA ASP A 286 -31.94 -10.49 1.82
C ASP A 286 -31.91 -11.22 0.47
N VAL A 287 -30.77 -11.81 0.18
CA VAL A 287 -30.63 -12.66 -1.01
C VAL A 287 -30.91 -14.09 -0.61
N THR A 288 -31.92 -14.66 -1.27
CA THR A 288 -32.35 -16.05 -1.03
C THR A 288 -32.32 -16.85 -2.30
N THR A 289 -32.09 -18.15 -2.19
CA THR A 289 -32.14 -19.11 -3.30
C THR A 289 -33.11 -20.23 -2.99
N GLY A 290 -33.82 -20.67 -4.02
CA GLY A 290 -34.80 -21.77 -3.89
C GLY A 290 -36.04 -21.41 -3.11
N SER A 291 -36.94 -22.41 -2.90
CA SER A 291 -38.20 -22.26 -2.21
C SER A 291 -38.10 -22.13 -0.69
N ASN A 292 -36.94 -22.44 -0.12
CA ASN A 292 -36.72 -22.46 1.34
C ASN A 292 -36.04 -21.20 1.87
N ASN A 293 -35.95 -20.16 1.08
CA ASN A 293 -35.24 -18.91 1.44
C ASN A 293 -33.80 -19.13 1.92
N ALA A 294 -33.13 -20.14 1.38
CA ALA A 294 -31.76 -20.48 1.75
C ALA A 294 -30.78 -19.37 1.33
N ARG A 295 -29.73 -19.21 2.12
CA ARG A 295 -28.61 -18.35 1.76
C ARG A 295 -28.01 -18.82 0.43
N PRO A 296 -27.62 -17.93 -0.49
CA PRO A 296 -26.90 -18.31 -1.69
C PRO A 296 -25.60 -19.05 -1.35
N ASN A 297 -25.30 -20.10 -2.09
CA ASN A 297 -24.03 -20.82 -1.97
C ASN A 297 -22.89 -20.22 -2.83
N TRP A 298 -23.05 -18.99 -3.24
CA TRP A 298 -22.00 -18.28 -4.00
C TRP A 298 -20.86 -17.88 -3.06
N ASN A 299 -19.63 -18.15 -3.48
CA ASN A 299 -18.46 -17.70 -2.75
C ASN A 299 -17.93 -16.37 -3.29
N PHE A 300 -18.15 -16.11 -4.60
CA PHE A 300 -17.65 -14.94 -5.30
C PHE A 300 -18.69 -14.40 -6.28
N ALA A 301 -18.77 -13.08 -6.40
CA ALA A 301 -19.58 -12.42 -7.41
C ALA A 301 -18.85 -11.20 -7.97
N GLN A 302 -18.98 -10.99 -9.28
CA GLN A 302 -18.39 -9.84 -9.98
C GLN A 302 -19.44 -9.18 -10.86
N ARG A 303 -19.44 -7.85 -10.93
CA ARG A 303 -20.32 -7.08 -11.81
C ARG A 303 -20.21 -7.55 -13.25
N LYS A 304 -21.35 -7.68 -13.91
CA LYS A 304 -21.46 -7.95 -15.34
C LYS A 304 -22.13 -6.77 -16.05
N VAL A 305 -21.61 -6.43 -17.20
CA VAL A 305 -22.19 -5.43 -18.10
C VAL A 305 -22.62 -6.14 -19.38
N TRP A 306 -23.81 -5.81 -19.86
CA TRP A 306 -24.42 -6.50 -20.98
C TRP A 306 -24.36 -5.69 -22.26
N ASP A 307 -24.04 -6.37 -23.32
CA ASP A 307 -24.18 -5.85 -24.66
C ASP A 307 -25.67 -5.89 -25.10
N THR A 308 -25.99 -5.11 -26.11
CA THR A 308 -27.29 -5.14 -26.82
C THR A 308 -27.59 -6.52 -27.44
N ASN A 309 -26.55 -7.33 -27.68
CA ASN A 309 -26.65 -8.67 -28.27
C ASN A 309 -26.80 -9.81 -27.25
N LYS A 310 -27.18 -9.51 -26.00
CA LYS A 310 -27.43 -10.50 -24.94
C LYS A 310 -26.18 -11.26 -24.42
N ALA A 311 -24.99 -10.83 -24.80
CA ALA A 311 -23.74 -11.39 -24.31
C ALA A 311 -23.14 -10.50 -23.20
N PRO A 312 -22.52 -11.08 -22.15
CA PRO A 312 -21.71 -10.27 -21.26
C PRO A 312 -20.54 -9.69 -22.04
N LEU A 313 -20.22 -8.41 -21.80
CA LEU A 313 -19.02 -7.80 -22.38
C LEU A 313 -17.81 -8.58 -21.92
N THR A 314 -17.01 -9.05 -22.87
CA THR A 314 -15.76 -9.72 -22.59
C THR A 314 -14.69 -8.70 -22.18
N GLN A 315 -13.66 -9.16 -21.47
CA GLN A 315 -12.61 -8.29 -20.92
C GLN A 315 -11.81 -7.49 -21.95
N THR A 316 -11.90 -7.85 -23.23
CA THR A 316 -11.14 -7.22 -24.31
C THR A 316 -11.68 -5.86 -24.75
N GLU A 317 -12.92 -5.51 -24.41
CA GLU A 317 -13.56 -4.26 -24.83
C GLU A 317 -13.70 -3.25 -23.69
N GLN A 318 -12.63 -2.64 -23.20
CA GLN A 318 -12.64 -1.61 -22.13
C GLN A 318 -13.33 -2.05 -20.83
N SER A 319 -13.56 -3.34 -20.65
CA SER A 319 -14.37 -3.92 -19.60
C SER A 319 -13.74 -3.87 -18.20
N ASN A 320 -12.41 -3.69 -18.10
CA ASN A 320 -11.72 -3.67 -16.80
C ASN A 320 -12.27 -2.64 -15.82
N LYS A 321 -12.71 -1.47 -16.30
CA LYS A 321 -13.32 -0.44 -15.45
C LYS A 321 -14.75 -0.76 -15.01
N LEU A 322 -15.49 -1.52 -15.83
CA LEU A 322 -16.88 -1.86 -15.60
C LEU A 322 -17.06 -3.13 -14.74
N THR A 323 -16.02 -3.96 -14.68
CA THR A 323 -16.02 -5.23 -13.93
C THR A 323 -15.25 -5.17 -12.62
N ASN A 324 -14.72 -4.01 -12.23
CA ASN A 324 -13.91 -3.84 -11.02
C ASN A 324 -14.68 -3.91 -9.70
N VAL A 325 -15.97 -4.16 -9.72
CA VAL A 325 -16.79 -4.35 -8.52
C VAL A 325 -17.00 -5.83 -8.31
N SER A 326 -16.39 -6.36 -7.27
CA SER A 326 -16.45 -7.77 -6.90
C SER A 326 -16.72 -7.93 -5.43
N TRP A 327 -17.34 -9.06 -5.05
CA TRP A 327 -17.64 -9.41 -3.68
C TRP A 327 -17.22 -10.84 -3.37
N ILE A 328 -16.61 -11.05 -2.21
CA ILE A 328 -16.60 -12.35 -1.55
C ILE A 328 -17.95 -12.46 -0.85
N TYR A 329 -18.79 -13.38 -1.30
CA TYR A 329 -20.16 -13.55 -0.78
C TYR A 329 -20.21 -14.42 0.46
N ASN A 330 -19.50 -15.54 0.42
CA ASN A 330 -19.41 -16.48 1.52
C ASN A 330 -17.95 -16.78 1.81
N LEU A 331 -17.55 -16.51 3.04
CA LEU A 331 -16.34 -17.02 3.62
C LEU A 331 -16.76 -17.68 4.93
N SER A 332 -16.83 -19.00 4.95
CA SER A 332 -17.33 -19.77 6.10
C SER A 332 -16.76 -21.17 6.11
N GLY A 333 -16.79 -21.83 7.26
CA GLY A 333 -16.30 -23.18 7.43
C GLY A 333 -14.80 -23.26 7.68
N MET A 334 -14.37 -24.44 8.16
CA MET A 334 -12.99 -24.70 8.51
C MET A 334 -12.09 -24.71 7.29
N GLY A 335 -11.03 -23.91 7.30
CA GLY A 335 -10.05 -23.80 6.22
C GLY A 335 -10.44 -22.85 5.11
N ALA A 336 -11.65 -22.27 5.12
CA ALA A 336 -12.03 -21.22 4.17
C ALA A 336 -11.21 -19.96 4.42
N LYS A 337 -10.58 -19.45 3.37
CA LYS A 337 -9.78 -18.22 3.47
C LYS A 337 -9.71 -17.49 2.13
N TYR A 338 -9.49 -16.18 2.23
CA TYR A 338 -9.15 -15.32 1.11
C TYR A 338 -7.75 -14.76 1.33
N THR A 339 -6.85 -14.98 0.37
CA THR A 339 -5.44 -14.64 0.48
C THR A 339 -5.08 -13.51 -0.47
N VAL A 340 -4.50 -12.45 0.04
CA VAL A 340 -4.00 -11.30 -0.74
C VAL A 340 -2.50 -11.14 -0.51
N THR A 341 -1.75 -11.05 -1.60
CA THR A 341 -0.31 -10.74 -1.58
C THR A 341 -0.09 -9.37 -2.19
N PHE A 342 0.68 -8.53 -1.53
CA PHE A 342 0.98 -7.18 -1.97
C PHE A 342 2.39 -6.75 -1.55
N ASP A 343 2.97 -5.82 -2.31
CA ASP A 343 4.25 -5.19 -1.96
C ASP A 343 4.01 -3.93 -1.13
N TYR A 344 4.84 -3.74 -0.12
CA TYR A 344 4.78 -2.60 0.79
C TYR A 344 6.18 -1.97 0.96
N TYR A 345 6.29 -0.70 0.62
CA TYR A 345 7.51 0.10 0.74
C TYR A 345 7.29 1.42 1.49
N GLY A 346 6.26 1.48 2.34
CA GLY A 346 5.90 2.68 3.09
C GLY A 346 6.99 3.13 4.07
N ALA A 347 6.85 4.33 4.58
CA ALA A 347 7.82 4.97 5.46
C ALA A 347 7.99 4.26 6.82
N SER A 348 6.92 3.62 7.31
CA SER A 348 6.90 2.84 8.55
C SER A 348 6.37 1.44 8.27
N ASN A 349 6.42 0.55 9.26
CA ASN A 349 5.86 -0.80 9.16
C ASN A 349 4.35 -0.88 9.46
N ASN A 350 3.66 0.26 9.43
CA ASN A 350 2.22 0.36 9.70
C ASN A 350 1.48 0.93 8.49
N ALA A 351 0.24 0.46 8.30
CA ALA A 351 -0.67 0.96 7.28
C ALA A 351 -2.13 0.77 7.68
N TYR A 352 -3.03 1.37 6.91
CA TYR A 352 -4.46 1.22 7.03
C TYR A 352 -5.00 0.46 5.83
N LEU A 353 -5.76 -0.59 6.11
CA LEU A 353 -6.47 -1.36 5.11
C LEU A 353 -7.96 -1.04 5.19
N TYR A 354 -8.55 -0.67 4.05
CA TYR A 354 -9.97 -0.39 3.92
C TYR A 354 -10.61 -1.37 2.95
N PHE A 355 -11.87 -1.75 3.21
CA PHE A 355 -12.69 -2.52 2.27
C PHE A 355 -14.17 -2.32 2.55
N PRO A 356 -15.03 -2.26 1.51
CA PRO A 356 -16.48 -2.22 1.69
C PRO A 356 -16.99 -3.57 2.17
N TYR A 357 -18.00 -3.55 3.05
CA TYR A 357 -18.64 -4.76 3.57
C TYR A 357 -20.12 -4.56 3.84
N LYS A 358 -20.88 -5.66 3.88
CA LYS A 358 -22.32 -5.70 4.20
C LYS A 358 -22.77 -7.12 4.55
N LEU A 359 -24.00 -7.29 5.08
CA LEU A 359 -24.62 -8.62 5.25
C LEU A 359 -25.18 -9.15 3.92
N VAL A 360 -25.25 -10.48 3.80
CA VAL A 360 -26.04 -11.16 2.76
C VAL A 360 -27.50 -11.33 3.22
N GLN A 361 -27.71 -11.71 4.47
CA GLN A 361 -29.03 -11.86 5.09
C GLN A 361 -29.08 -11.19 6.46
N THR A 362 -30.23 -10.68 6.84
CA THR A 362 -30.43 -9.88 8.06
C THR A 362 -30.06 -10.65 9.34
N ASN A 363 -30.22 -11.97 9.35
CA ASN A 363 -29.92 -12.81 10.52
C ASN A 363 -28.52 -13.41 10.52
N ASP A 364 -27.64 -13.01 9.62
CA ASP A 364 -26.27 -13.49 9.57
C ASP A 364 -25.51 -13.14 10.86
N LYS A 365 -24.93 -14.15 11.51
CA LYS A 365 -24.02 -13.95 12.63
C LYS A 365 -22.61 -13.76 12.09
N VAL A 366 -22.11 -12.55 12.20
CA VAL A 366 -20.85 -12.15 11.57
C VAL A 366 -19.65 -12.36 12.50
N ALA A 367 -18.57 -12.91 11.93
CA ALA A 367 -17.23 -12.82 12.46
C ALA A 367 -16.22 -12.77 11.31
N LEU A 368 -15.16 -12.01 11.49
CA LEU A 368 -14.06 -11.90 10.53
C LEU A 368 -12.75 -11.72 11.28
N GLN A 369 -11.71 -12.38 10.80
CA GLN A 369 -10.35 -12.22 11.30
C GLN A 369 -9.37 -12.18 10.14
N TYR A 370 -8.18 -11.68 10.41
CA TYR A 370 -7.08 -11.69 9.45
C TYR A 370 -5.78 -12.17 10.10
N SER A 371 -4.94 -12.83 9.31
CA SER A 371 -3.55 -13.16 9.62
C SER A 371 -2.63 -12.42 8.67
N LEU A 372 -1.64 -11.70 9.19
CA LEU A 372 -0.62 -11.01 8.38
C LEU A 372 0.69 -11.80 8.45
N ASN A 373 1.24 -12.18 7.28
CA ASN A 373 2.51 -12.91 7.18
C ASN A 373 2.60 -14.20 8.01
N GLY A 374 1.45 -14.89 8.22
CA GLY A 374 1.37 -16.12 9.00
C GLY A 374 1.40 -15.91 10.52
N ILE A 375 1.26 -14.67 11.01
CA ILE A 375 1.13 -14.40 12.46
C ILE A 375 -0.27 -14.84 12.92
N ALA A 376 -0.44 -15.08 14.21
CA ALA A 376 -1.71 -15.45 14.81
C ALA A 376 -2.85 -14.51 14.37
N PRO A 377 -4.04 -15.06 14.01
CA PRO A 377 -5.13 -14.26 13.53
C PRO A 377 -5.59 -13.20 14.53
N LYS A 378 -5.91 -12.01 14.03
CA LYS A 378 -6.49 -10.89 14.78
C LYS A 378 -7.94 -10.70 14.32
N ALA A 379 -8.87 -10.51 15.28
CA ALA A 379 -10.27 -10.23 14.97
C ALA A 379 -10.43 -8.84 14.34
N ILE A 380 -11.38 -8.74 13.42
CA ILE A 380 -11.90 -7.46 12.91
C ILE A 380 -13.22 -7.21 13.63
N GLU A 381 -13.21 -6.24 14.53
CA GLU A 381 -14.33 -5.97 15.41
C GLU A 381 -15.40 -5.12 14.72
N PHE A 382 -16.67 -5.52 14.92
CA PHE A 382 -17.83 -4.80 14.48
C PHE A 382 -18.70 -4.42 15.69
N LYS A 383 -19.30 -3.24 15.70
CA LYS A 383 -20.28 -2.84 16.70
C LYS A 383 -21.43 -3.85 16.73
N ALA A 384 -22.07 -4.04 17.87
CA ALA A 384 -23.29 -4.80 17.94
C ALA A 384 -24.39 -4.10 17.11
N ALA A 385 -25.22 -4.88 16.41
CA ALA A 385 -26.39 -4.33 15.75
C ALA A 385 -27.28 -3.63 16.80
N ALA A 386 -27.71 -2.40 16.52
CA ALA A 386 -28.66 -1.71 17.38
C ALA A 386 -29.89 -2.60 17.52
N ALA A 387 -30.28 -2.94 18.75
CA ALA A 387 -31.51 -3.65 18.99
C ALA A 387 -32.65 -2.84 18.40
N THR A 388 -33.30 -3.35 17.37
CA THR A 388 -34.54 -2.73 16.83
C THR A 388 -35.55 -2.81 17.95
N GLN A 389 -35.81 -1.69 18.63
CA GLN A 389 -36.95 -1.63 19.53
C GLN A 389 -38.18 -1.95 18.69
N ALA A 390 -38.77 -3.11 18.93
CA ALA A 390 -40.04 -3.46 18.37
C ALA A 390 -41.00 -2.36 18.81
N VAL A 391 -41.48 -1.55 17.88
CA VAL A 391 -42.58 -0.64 18.12
C VAL A 391 -43.75 -1.53 18.50
N PRO A 392 -44.37 -1.36 19.67
CA PRO A 392 -45.55 -2.15 20.04
C PRO A 392 -46.61 -1.90 18.97
N ALA A 393 -47.10 -2.95 18.36
CA ALA A 393 -48.21 -2.89 17.45
C ALA A 393 -49.38 -2.28 18.21
N GLN A 394 -49.83 -1.12 17.78
CA GLN A 394 -51.02 -0.46 18.27
C GLN A 394 -52.22 -1.27 17.74
N GLU A 395 -52.71 -2.20 18.57
CA GLU A 395 -53.96 -2.89 18.29
C GLU A 395 -55.11 -1.86 18.25
N GLY A 396 -55.71 -1.77 17.10
CA GLY A 396 -56.90 -0.99 16.86
C GLY A 396 -58.07 -1.53 17.69
N ALA A 397 -58.64 -0.66 18.49
CA ALA A 397 -59.84 -0.89 19.27
C ALA A 397 -61.02 -1.29 18.37
N SER A 398 -61.63 -2.44 18.65
CA SER A 398 -63.00 -2.74 18.28
C SER A 398 -63.75 -3.18 19.55
N ALA A 399 -64.67 -2.36 19.94
CA ALA A 399 -65.49 -2.56 21.09
C ALA A 399 -66.53 -3.67 20.86
N THR A 400 -66.72 -4.59 21.82
CA THR A 400 -68.07 -5.11 22.20
C THR A 400 -67.98 -5.68 23.61
N HIS A 401 -69.05 -5.43 24.28
CA HIS A 401 -69.46 -5.55 25.67
C HIS A 401 -69.46 -6.93 26.31
N GLN A 402 -69.48 -6.86 27.67
CA GLN A 402 -70.09 -7.69 28.74
C GLN A 402 -69.38 -8.99 29.09
N ASP A 403 -69.32 -9.43 30.32
CA ASP A 403 -69.70 -9.00 31.69
C ASP A 403 -69.05 -9.93 32.72
N SER A 404 -68.90 -9.40 33.92
CA SER A 404 -68.88 -10.01 35.25
C SER A 404 -67.88 -11.06 35.72
N SER A 405 -67.36 -10.70 36.83
CA SER A 405 -67.23 -11.34 38.16
C SER A 405 -65.90 -11.92 38.59
N SER A 406 -65.34 -11.22 39.52
CA SER A 406 -64.98 -11.57 40.93
C SER A 406 -63.72 -12.42 41.14
N GLU A 407 -62.92 -11.88 41.91
CA GLU A 407 -62.38 -11.97 43.28
C GLU A 407 -60.92 -12.33 43.33
N SER A 408 -60.17 -11.40 43.82
CA SER A 408 -59.50 -11.39 45.13
C SER A 408 -58.24 -12.21 45.26
N SER A 409 -57.11 -11.58 45.42
CA SER A 409 -56.44 -11.34 46.70
C SER A 409 -55.02 -10.77 46.49
N SER A 410 -54.79 -9.76 47.28
CA SER A 410 -53.54 -9.02 47.36
C SER A 410 -52.57 -9.69 48.39
N PRO A 411 -51.44 -8.98 48.70
CA PRO A 411 -50.04 -9.47 48.63
C PRO A 411 -49.46 -9.73 50.04
N PRO A 412 -48.17 -9.93 50.24
CA PRO A 412 -47.34 -8.86 50.78
C PRO A 412 -45.87 -8.87 50.30
N ALA A 413 -45.34 -7.69 50.16
CA ALA A 413 -44.49 -6.85 51.01
C ALA A 413 -43.00 -7.27 51.10
N ALA A 414 -42.18 -6.45 50.52
CA ALA A 414 -41.11 -5.61 51.04
C ALA A 414 -39.98 -6.24 51.86
N ALA A 415 -38.74 -6.01 51.44
CA ALA A 415 -37.63 -5.49 52.25
C ALA A 415 -36.46 -5.01 51.40
N ALA A 416 -36.13 -3.75 51.54
CA ALA A 416 -34.81 -3.13 51.38
C ALA A 416 -34.35 -2.78 52.82
N PRO A 417 -33.18 -2.13 53.05
CA PRO A 417 -31.90 -2.03 52.37
C PRO A 417 -30.69 -2.32 53.36
N SER A 418 -29.46 -2.21 52.94
CA SER A 418 -28.37 -1.75 53.81
C SER A 418 -27.25 -1.08 53.06
N GLU A 419 -26.97 0.12 53.47
CA GLU A 419 -25.84 1.00 53.19
C GLU A 419 -24.57 0.53 53.86
N ALA A 420 -23.42 0.92 53.32
CA ALA A 420 -22.23 1.43 54.01
C ALA A 420 -21.20 1.85 52.97
N GLU A 421 -21.10 3.10 52.82
CA GLU A 421 -20.16 4.12 53.33
C GLU A 421 -18.74 4.09 52.77
N ALA A 422 -18.44 5.25 52.30
CA ALA A 422 -17.25 5.88 51.77
C ALA A 422 -15.98 5.80 52.64
N ARG A 423 -14.83 5.89 52.03
CA ARG A 423 -13.75 6.77 52.49
C ARG A 423 -12.85 7.31 51.40
N VAL A 424 -12.70 8.60 51.45
CA VAL A 424 -11.80 9.53 50.76
C VAL A 424 -10.40 9.45 51.36
N ALA A 425 -9.34 9.61 50.58
CA ALA A 425 -8.07 10.27 50.94
C ALA A 425 -7.27 10.50 49.63
N GLU A 426 -7.20 11.68 49.16
CA GLU A 426 -6.26 12.77 49.31
C GLU A 426 -4.91 12.59 48.59
N THR A 427 -4.70 13.53 47.66
CA THR A 427 -3.46 13.90 46.95
C THR A 427 -2.40 14.49 47.88
N PRO A 428 -1.11 14.50 47.48
CA PRO A 428 -0.49 15.80 47.28
C PRO A 428 0.45 15.94 46.07
N ALA A 429 0.28 17.00 45.41
CA ALA A 429 1.14 18.08 44.92
C ALA A 429 2.57 17.83 44.39
N ASN A 430 2.76 18.37 43.19
CA ASN A 430 3.97 18.80 42.47
C ASN A 430 4.91 19.71 43.30
N PRO A 431 6.20 19.99 42.92
CA PRO A 431 6.68 20.56 41.66
C PRO A 431 8.20 20.29 41.34
N PRO A 432 8.94 21.09 40.55
CA PRO A 432 8.84 21.46 39.14
C PRO A 432 10.13 21.23 38.31
N ALA A 433 9.91 21.32 36.98
CA ALA A 433 10.71 22.00 35.94
C ALA A 433 12.11 21.56 35.51
N THR A 434 12.17 21.52 34.22
CA THR A 434 13.18 21.94 33.21
C THR A 434 14.17 20.90 32.72
N SER A 435 13.94 20.52 31.45
CA SER A 435 14.91 20.74 30.37
C SER A 435 14.28 20.46 29.02
N GLN A 436 14.41 21.44 28.13
CA GLN A 436 14.08 21.32 26.70
C GLN A 436 14.97 20.25 26.08
N ASP A 437 14.33 19.34 25.35
CA ASP A 437 15.00 18.63 24.29
C ASP A 437 14.03 18.42 23.13
N SER A 438 14.52 18.65 21.95
CA SER A 438 13.80 18.68 20.69
C SER A 438 13.14 17.34 20.40
N ALA A 439 11.83 17.26 20.60
CA ALA A 439 11.04 16.09 20.26
C ALA A 439 10.78 16.07 18.75
N SER A 440 11.47 15.18 18.09
CA SER A 440 10.98 14.53 16.86
C SER A 440 9.56 14.04 17.12
N ALA A 441 8.60 14.52 16.33
CA ALA A 441 7.21 14.10 16.45
C ALA A 441 7.08 12.64 15.99
N ASP A 442 7.31 11.72 16.91
CA ASP A 442 6.90 10.34 16.78
C ASP A 442 5.37 10.30 16.97
N GLN A 443 4.65 10.19 15.86
CA GLN A 443 3.21 9.94 15.90
C GLN A 443 3.01 8.52 16.43
N THR A 444 2.91 8.38 17.72
CA THR A 444 2.44 7.15 18.36
C THR A 444 1.02 6.88 17.90
N MET A 445 0.88 5.97 16.91
CA MET A 445 -0.42 5.44 16.51
C MET A 445 -1.10 4.84 17.74
N SER A 446 -2.25 5.41 18.09
CA SER A 446 -3.11 4.86 19.13
C SER A 446 -3.44 3.41 18.78
N THR A 447 -3.09 2.48 19.68
CA THR A 447 -3.42 1.05 19.58
C THR A 447 -4.90 0.77 19.92
N ALA A 448 -5.76 1.81 19.93
CA ALA A 448 -7.19 1.62 20.11
C ALA A 448 -7.71 0.73 18.97
N THR A 449 -8.26 -0.42 19.31
CA THR A 449 -8.92 -1.32 18.36
C THR A 449 -10.02 -0.54 17.64
N THR A 450 -9.87 -0.35 16.33
CA THR A 450 -10.85 0.37 15.52
C THR A 450 -12.11 -0.50 15.44
N MET A 451 -13.20 -0.07 16.07
CA MET A 451 -14.48 -0.77 16.01
C MET A 451 -15.26 -0.28 14.78
N ASN A 452 -15.46 -1.17 13.82
CA ASN A 452 -16.20 -0.91 12.60
C ASN A 452 -17.71 -0.88 12.87
N GLU A 453 -18.50 -0.21 12.02
CA GLU A 453 -19.96 -0.17 12.17
C GLU A 453 -20.59 -1.55 12.06
N ALA A 454 -21.78 -1.73 12.65
CA ALA A 454 -22.53 -2.97 12.52
C ALA A 454 -22.86 -3.21 11.03
N PRO A 455 -22.54 -4.39 10.46
CA PRO A 455 -22.92 -4.70 9.10
C PRO A 455 -24.46 -4.84 8.99
N THR A 456 -25.02 -4.32 7.90
CA THR A 456 -26.44 -4.45 7.57
C THR A 456 -26.62 -4.97 6.15
N VAL A 457 -27.83 -5.39 5.79
CA VAL A 457 -28.15 -5.84 4.43
C VAL A 457 -28.33 -4.67 3.49
N ASP A 458 -28.91 -3.59 3.96
CA ASP A 458 -29.39 -2.45 3.16
C ASP A 458 -28.35 -1.34 2.98
N SER A 459 -27.18 -1.47 3.60
CA SER A 459 -26.11 -0.48 3.53
C SER A 459 -24.75 -1.11 3.32
N ILE A 460 -23.89 -0.42 2.60
CA ILE A 460 -22.46 -0.72 2.47
C ILE A 460 -21.72 0.17 3.47
N ASN A 461 -21.02 -0.46 4.38
CA ASN A 461 -20.06 0.19 5.27
C ASN A 461 -18.63 -0.06 4.77
N VAL A 462 -17.67 0.74 5.22
CA VAL A 462 -16.26 0.56 4.90
C VAL A 462 -15.51 0.21 6.19
N ALA A 463 -14.89 -0.96 6.20
CA ALA A 463 -14.03 -1.38 7.30
C ALA A 463 -12.70 -0.64 7.23
N LYS A 464 -12.17 -0.32 8.42
CA LYS A 464 -10.82 0.16 8.62
C LYS A 464 -10.09 -0.84 9.51
N VAL A 465 -8.96 -1.32 9.05
CA VAL A 465 -8.07 -2.22 9.79
C VAL A 465 -6.69 -1.60 9.86
N THR A 466 -6.18 -1.40 11.08
CA THR A 466 -4.79 -0.97 11.25
C THR A 466 -3.89 -2.19 11.17
N LEU A 467 -3.03 -2.24 10.16
CA LEU A 467 -1.99 -3.24 9.99
C LEU A 467 -0.72 -2.76 10.68
N THR A 468 -0.15 -3.60 11.52
CA THR A 468 1.15 -3.40 12.17
C THR A 468 2.10 -4.51 11.74
N ASP A 469 3.40 -4.29 11.85
CA ASP A 469 4.43 -5.28 11.56
C ASP A 469 4.50 -5.71 10.09
N LEU A 470 4.16 -4.79 9.18
CA LEU A 470 4.38 -4.98 7.76
C LEU A 470 5.88 -5.13 7.46
N LYS A 471 6.22 -6.09 6.62
CA LYS A 471 7.58 -6.28 6.12
C LYS A 471 7.85 -5.34 4.96
N PHE A 472 9.07 -4.89 4.85
CA PHE A 472 9.55 -4.25 3.62
C PHE A 472 9.52 -5.26 2.47
N GLY A 473 8.85 -4.92 1.36
CA GLY A 473 8.62 -5.81 0.24
C GLY A 473 7.31 -6.59 0.35
N GLN A 474 7.33 -7.85 -0.02
CA GLN A 474 6.13 -8.67 -0.14
C GLN A 474 5.52 -9.02 1.23
N ASN A 475 4.22 -8.81 1.33
CA ASN A 475 3.37 -9.19 2.46
C ASN A 475 2.20 -10.05 1.99
N THR A 476 1.71 -10.90 2.87
CA THR A 476 0.53 -11.73 2.64
C THR A 476 -0.45 -11.55 3.78
N ILE A 477 -1.72 -11.24 3.45
CA ILE A 477 -2.82 -11.18 4.40
C ILE A 477 -3.84 -12.26 4.06
N GLU A 478 -4.30 -13.00 5.05
CA GLU A 478 -5.32 -14.04 4.90
C GLU A 478 -6.53 -13.68 5.75
N PHE A 479 -7.71 -13.58 5.14
CA PHE A 479 -8.98 -13.39 5.82
C PHE A 479 -9.66 -14.74 6.02
N SER A 480 -10.24 -14.94 7.20
CA SER A 480 -10.97 -16.14 7.55
C SER A 480 -12.03 -15.85 8.60
N VAL A 481 -12.90 -16.82 8.86
CA VAL A 481 -13.82 -16.78 10.00
C VAL A 481 -13.19 -17.55 11.17
N PRO A 482 -13.25 -17.03 12.41
CA PRO A 482 -12.78 -17.78 13.56
C PRO A 482 -13.47 -19.16 13.66
N THR A 483 -12.69 -20.19 13.93
CA THR A 483 -13.17 -21.58 14.12
C THR A 483 -13.14 -21.93 15.61
N GLY A 484 -14.13 -22.68 16.09
CA GLY A 484 -14.27 -23.09 17.48
C GLY A 484 -15.75 -23.37 17.81
N ASP A 485 -16.03 -23.90 18.97
CA ASP A 485 -17.37 -24.36 19.35
C ASP A 485 -18.43 -23.25 19.29
N ASP A 486 -18.05 -22.01 19.60
CA ASP A 486 -18.94 -20.84 19.56
C ASP A 486 -19.05 -20.20 18.15
N HIS A 487 -18.30 -20.68 17.17
CA HIS A 487 -18.21 -20.04 15.85
C HIS A 487 -18.77 -20.87 14.70
N THR A 488 -19.31 -22.06 14.96
CA THR A 488 -19.81 -22.97 13.92
C THR A 488 -20.95 -22.42 13.06
N SER A 489 -21.66 -21.39 13.52
CA SER A 489 -22.74 -20.71 12.80
C SER A 489 -22.36 -19.31 12.28
N LYS A 490 -21.10 -18.85 12.45
CA LYS A 490 -20.69 -17.53 12.03
C LYS A 490 -20.19 -17.56 10.58
N VAL A 491 -20.39 -16.46 9.90
CA VAL A 491 -19.97 -16.23 8.51
C VAL A 491 -19.27 -14.87 8.42
N ALA A 492 -18.36 -14.70 7.46
CA ALA A 492 -17.87 -13.37 7.15
C ALA A 492 -19.01 -12.50 6.57
N PRO A 493 -18.99 -11.18 6.75
CA PRO A 493 -19.80 -10.30 5.92
C PRO A 493 -19.33 -10.44 4.46
N MET A 494 -20.15 -9.99 3.51
CA MET A 494 -19.64 -9.76 2.15
C MET A 494 -18.46 -8.78 2.24
N ILE A 495 -17.38 -9.08 1.53
CA ILE A 495 -16.16 -8.27 1.50
C ILE A 495 -15.91 -7.82 0.06
N GLY A 496 -15.70 -6.53 -0.14
CA GLY A 496 -15.34 -5.96 -1.45
C GLY A 496 -13.83 -5.76 -1.64
N ASN A 497 -13.46 -5.05 -2.70
CA ASN A 497 -12.06 -4.75 -3.03
C ASN A 497 -11.34 -4.08 -1.87
N MET A 498 -10.05 -4.30 -1.78
CA MET A 498 -9.23 -3.83 -0.67
C MET A 498 -8.35 -2.66 -1.08
N TYR A 499 -8.17 -1.72 -0.17
CA TYR A 499 -7.45 -0.47 -0.36
C TYR A 499 -6.45 -0.30 0.76
N LEU A 500 -5.17 -0.17 0.43
CA LEU A 500 -4.08 0.00 1.39
C LEU A 500 -3.47 1.39 1.26
N THR A 501 -3.33 2.09 2.36
CA THR A 501 -2.66 3.40 2.44
C THR A 501 -1.79 3.48 3.70
N ALA A 502 -0.67 4.17 3.62
CA ALA A 502 0.17 4.45 4.79
C ALA A 502 -0.30 5.69 5.57
N ASN A 503 -1.23 6.48 5.02
CA ASN A 503 -1.71 7.72 5.62
C ASN A 503 -3.24 7.71 5.73
N ASP A 504 -3.74 7.81 6.95
CA ASP A 504 -5.18 7.83 7.25
C ASP A 504 -5.91 9.05 6.64
N GLN A 505 -5.21 10.13 6.37
CA GLN A 505 -5.75 11.32 5.70
C GLN A 505 -6.20 11.05 4.25
N ASN A 506 -5.86 9.91 3.69
CA ASN A 506 -6.30 9.50 2.36
C ASN A 506 -7.69 8.82 2.36
N VAL A 507 -8.38 8.75 3.49
CA VAL A 507 -9.67 8.07 3.65
C VAL A 507 -10.73 8.55 2.64
N ASP A 508 -10.81 9.84 2.38
CA ASP A 508 -11.77 10.40 1.40
C ASP A 508 -11.46 9.90 -0.02
N LYS A 509 -10.18 9.82 -0.40
CA LYS A 509 -9.78 9.27 -1.70
C LYS A 509 -10.14 7.79 -1.83
N VAL A 510 -10.02 7.04 -0.73
CA VAL A 510 -10.46 5.63 -0.67
C VAL A 510 -11.96 5.52 -0.85
N TYR A 511 -12.74 6.33 -0.13
CA TYR A 511 -14.21 6.36 -0.25
C TYR A 511 -14.64 6.77 -1.66
N ASP A 512 -13.99 7.75 -2.24
CA ASP A 512 -14.26 8.20 -3.61
C ASP A 512 -14.07 7.07 -4.62
N ASP A 513 -12.99 6.29 -4.53
CA ASP A 513 -12.80 5.15 -5.43
C ASP A 513 -13.76 3.99 -5.13
N ILE A 514 -14.04 3.67 -3.86
CA ILE A 514 -15.01 2.63 -3.48
C ILE A 514 -16.38 2.94 -4.09
N PHE A 515 -16.84 4.17 -3.98
CA PHE A 515 -18.20 4.55 -4.37
C PHE A 515 -18.30 5.24 -5.73
N GLY A 516 -17.19 5.30 -6.48
CA GLY A 516 -17.15 5.88 -7.82
C GLY A 516 -17.32 7.38 -7.85
N ASN A 517 -16.95 8.07 -6.79
CA ASN A 517 -17.01 9.51 -6.68
C ASN A 517 -15.79 10.16 -7.33
N THR A 518 -15.97 11.37 -7.84
CA THR A 518 -14.90 12.24 -8.31
C THR A 518 -15.22 13.66 -7.87
N VAL A 519 -14.39 14.21 -7.01
CA VAL A 519 -14.52 15.57 -6.49
C VAL A 519 -13.71 16.51 -7.38
N ALA A 520 -14.37 17.54 -7.93
CA ALA A 520 -13.69 18.57 -8.70
C ALA A 520 -13.06 19.61 -7.76
N ASN A 521 -11.78 19.94 -7.98
CA ASN A 521 -11.02 20.95 -7.22
C ASN A 521 -11.04 20.73 -5.69
N GLN A 522 -10.23 19.80 -5.22
CA GLN A 522 -10.22 19.37 -3.81
C GLN A 522 -10.09 20.51 -2.77
N ASP A 523 -9.36 21.58 -3.09
CA ASP A 523 -9.16 22.71 -2.16
C ASP A 523 -10.41 23.58 -1.96
N ASN A 524 -11.36 23.55 -2.87
CA ASN A 524 -12.58 24.35 -2.79
C ASN A 524 -13.77 23.62 -3.40
N ALA A 525 -13.87 22.35 -3.07
CA ALA A 525 -14.82 21.44 -3.69
C ALA A 525 -16.28 21.87 -3.43
N THR A 526 -17.02 22.07 -4.50
CA THR A 526 -18.46 22.34 -4.50
C THR A 526 -19.23 21.35 -5.37
N GLU A 527 -18.53 20.39 -5.96
CA GLU A 527 -19.10 19.45 -6.93
C GLU A 527 -18.53 18.05 -6.69
N VAL A 528 -19.41 17.06 -6.72
CA VAL A 528 -19.05 15.64 -6.73
C VAL A 528 -19.80 14.91 -7.83
N SER A 529 -19.07 14.22 -8.69
CA SER A 529 -19.64 13.35 -9.73
C SER A 529 -19.64 11.91 -9.25
N VAL A 530 -20.73 11.18 -9.48
CA VAL A 530 -20.89 9.77 -9.12
C VAL A 530 -20.99 8.93 -10.38
N ASP A 531 -20.00 8.08 -10.56
CA ASP A 531 -20.00 7.09 -11.64
C ASP A 531 -20.79 5.85 -11.17
N LEU A 532 -22.01 5.73 -11.65
CA LEU A 532 -22.94 4.64 -11.29
C LEU A 532 -22.42 3.25 -11.68
N LEU A 533 -21.39 3.19 -12.53
CA LEU A 533 -20.83 1.95 -13.04
C LEU A 533 -19.52 1.57 -12.34
N LYS A 534 -18.78 2.54 -11.84
CA LYS A 534 -17.47 2.32 -11.22
C LYS A 534 -17.59 1.93 -9.76
N GLY A 535 -18.53 2.57 -9.02
CA GLY A 535 -18.67 2.43 -7.57
C GLY A 535 -19.43 1.20 -7.12
N TYR A 536 -19.23 0.84 -5.87
CA TYR A 536 -20.08 -0.10 -5.15
C TYR A 536 -21.45 0.51 -4.91
N SER A 537 -22.48 -0.28 -5.17
CA SER A 537 -23.88 0.14 -5.07
C SER A 537 -24.76 -1.07 -4.80
N LEU A 538 -25.99 -0.86 -4.32
CA LEU A 538 -26.94 -1.91 -4.01
C LEU A 538 -28.20 -1.77 -4.87
N ALA A 539 -28.60 -2.87 -5.47
CA ALA A 539 -29.90 -2.99 -6.11
C ALA A 539 -30.89 -3.66 -5.17
N THR A 540 -32.16 -3.24 -5.16
CA THR A 540 -33.18 -3.95 -4.39
C THR A 540 -33.40 -5.38 -4.89
N SER A 541 -33.25 -5.60 -6.19
CA SER A 541 -33.44 -6.91 -6.80
C SER A 541 -32.71 -7.00 -8.14
N TYR A 542 -32.82 -8.14 -8.81
CA TYR A 542 -32.32 -8.36 -10.17
C TYR A 542 -32.96 -7.46 -11.24
N SER A 543 -33.86 -6.58 -10.84
CA SER A 543 -34.58 -5.69 -11.73
C SER A 543 -33.82 -4.42 -12.12
N ILE A 544 -32.59 -4.24 -11.64
CA ILE A 544 -31.73 -3.10 -11.98
C ILE A 544 -30.49 -3.64 -12.70
N TYR A 545 -30.15 -3.04 -13.82
CA TYR A 545 -29.04 -3.50 -14.65
C TYR A 545 -28.36 -2.39 -15.41
N VAL A 546 -27.12 -2.64 -15.81
CA VAL A 546 -26.33 -1.76 -16.69
C VAL A 546 -26.43 -2.27 -18.11
N ARG A 547 -26.67 -1.35 -19.03
CA ARG A 547 -26.77 -1.65 -20.46
C ARG A 547 -25.89 -0.74 -21.29
N ARG A 548 -25.26 -1.33 -22.33
CA ARG A 548 -24.53 -0.63 -23.36
C ARG A 548 -25.47 -0.17 -24.47
N PHE A 549 -25.37 1.08 -24.84
CA PHE A 549 -26.07 1.66 -25.99
C PHE A 549 -25.03 2.14 -27.02
N THR A 550 -25.35 1.96 -28.30
CA THR A 550 -24.58 2.45 -29.44
C THR A 550 -25.50 3.24 -30.36
N ASN A 551 -24.91 4.04 -31.23
CA ASN A 551 -25.64 4.83 -32.23
C ASN A 551 -26.63 5.85 -31.62
N LEU A 552 -26.32 6.38 -30.47
CA LEU A 552 -27.08 7.49 -29.88
C LEU A 552 -26.68 8.81 -30.53
N THR A 553 -27.58 9.77 -30.46
CA THR A 553 -27.32 11.16 -30.81
C THR A 553 -27.26 12.03 -29.57
N GLU A 554 -26.46 13.07 -29.57
CA GLU A 554 -26.50 14.11 -28.54
C GLU A 554 -27.77 14.94 -28.62
N SER A 555 -28.23 15.49 -27.47
CA SER A 555 -29.27 16.48 -27.44
C SER A 555 -28.76 17.84 -27.91
N GLY A 556 -29.62 18.62 -28.62
CA GLY A 556 -29.32 19.97 -29.06
C GLY A 556 -29.48 20.19 -30.56
N GLU A 557 -29.21 21.42 -31.02
CA GLU A 557 -29.20 21.78 -32.44
C GLU A 557 -27.99 21.11 -33.11
N GLY A 558 -28.25 20.44 -34.24
CA GLY A 558 -27.22 19.77 -35.03
C GLY A 558 -26.96 18.30 -34.67
N ARG A 559 -27.67 17.71 -33.73
CA ARG A 559 -27.67 16.29 -33.30
C ARG A 559 -26.48 15.47 -33.81
N THR A 560 -25.36 15.57 -33.10
CA THR A 560 -24.15 14.83 -33.46
C THR A 560 -24.30 13.36 -33.00
N ALA A 561 -23.91 12.44 -33.89
CA ALA A 561 -23.86 11.03 -33.53
C ALA A 561 -22.75 10.78 -32.47
N ILE A 562 -23.08 10.05 -31.38
CA ILE A 562 -22.13 9.63 -30.37
C ILE A 562 -21.39 8.41 -30.90
N SER A 563 -20.11 8.57 -31.18
CA SER A 563 -19.26 7.51 -31.76
C SER A 563 -18.88 6.42 -30.75
N SER A 564 -18.81 6.74 -29.45
CA SER A 564 -18.45 5.82 -28.40
C SER A 564 -19.67 5.19 -27.74
N PRO A 565 -19.59 3.94 -27.25
CA PRO A 565 -20.66 3.31 -26.50
C PRO A 565 -20.98 4.09 -25.22
N VAL A 566 -22.27 4.20 -24.91
CA VAL A 566 -22.79 4.80 -23.68
C VAL A 566 -23.37 3.70 -22.79
N TYR A 567 -23.03 3.73 -21.52
CA TYR A 567 -23.52 2.76 -20.54
C TYR A 567 -24.49 3.45 -19.59
N LEU A 568 -25.68 2.88 -19.45
CA LEU A 568 -26.73 3.46 -18.64
C LEU A 568 -27.37 2.43 -17.73
N VAL A 569 -27.89 2.90 -16.61
CA VAL A 569 -28.63 2.08 -15.64
C VAL A 569 -30.12 2.13 -15.95
N GLY A 570 -30.75 0.97 -15.96
CA GLY A 570 -32.17 0.83 -16.16
C GLY A 570 -32.84 -0.06 -15.14
N TRP A 571 -34.14 0.18 -14.91
CA TRP A 571 -35.00 -0.61 -14.04
C TRP A 571 -35.89 -1.52 -14.89
N ILE A 572 -35.99 -2.82 -14.53
CA ILE A 572 -36.77 -3.80 -15.27
C ILE A 572 -38.04 -4.15 -14.49
N GLY A 573 -39.20 -4.19 -15.17
CA GLY A 573 -40.46 -4.62 -14.60
C GLY A 573 -40.68 -6.13 -14.70
N GLY A 574 -41.26 -6.73 -13.63
CA GLY A 574 -41.81 -8.10 -13.59
C GLY A 574 -40.78 -9.24 -13.60
N ASP A 575 -41.25 -10.47 -13.30
CA ASP A 575 -40.37 -11.65 -13.16
C ASP A 575 -39.83 -12.17 -14.49
N GLY A 576 -40.58 -12.06 -15.57
CA GLY A 576 -40.13 -12.41 -16.92
C GLY A 576 -39.02 -11.54 -17.48
N ALA A 577 -38.73 -10.41 -16.82
CA ALA A 577 -37.65 -9.48 -17.20
C ALA A 577 -36.26 -9.99 -16.84
N ARG A 578 -36.16 -10.98 -16.01
CA ARG A 578 -34.90 -11.61 -15.56
C ARG A 578 -34.31 -12.55 -16.58
N THR A 579 -35.15 -13.11 -17.43
CA THR A 579 -34.75 -14.13 -18.36
C THR A 579 -34.37 -13.55 -19.72
N ASN A 580 -33.37 -13.99 -20.17
CA ASN A 580 -32.56 -14.15 -21.35
C ASN A 580 -32.98 -13.48 -22.67
N ASP A 581 -34.21 -13.10 -22.89
CA ASP A 581 -34.72 -12.90 -24.22
C ASP A 581 -35.09 -11.47 -24.56
N ARG A 582 -34.13 -10.59 -24.29
CA ARG A 582 -34.42 -9.23 -24.69
C ARG A 582 -33.52 -8.82 -25.84
N SER A 583 -34.11 -8.99 -27.02
CA SER A 583 -33.60 -8.35 -28.22
C SER A 583 -33.48 -6.85 -28.02
N VAL A 584 -32.60 -6.21 -28.74
CA VAL A 584 -32.49 -4.73 -28.79
C VAL A 584 -33.84 -4.09 -29.06
N GLU A 585 -34.71 -4.74 -29.80
CA GLU A 585 -36.08 -4.32 -30.11
C GLU A 585 -36.96 -4.17 -28.87
N ASN A 586 -36.71 -4.97 -27.84
CA ASN A 586 -37.47 -4.89 -26.58
C ASN A 586 -36.89 -3.92 -25.55
N VAL A 587 -35.79 -3.23 -25.83
CA VAL A 587 -35.27 -2.15 -24.98
C VAL A 587 -36.29 -1.07 -24.78
N TYR A 588 -37.13 -0.84 -25.77
CA TYR A 588 -38.12 0.22 -25.77
C TYR A 588 -39.34 -0.04 -24.87
N ASN A 589 -39.54 -1.27 -24.43
CA ASN A 589 -40.68 -1.67 -23.60
C ASN A 589 -40.39 -1.68 -22.09
N PHE A 590 -39.42 -0.92 -21.63
CA PHE A 590 -38.96 -0.90 -20.25
C PHE A 590 -39.23 0.34 -19.49
N PRO A 591 -39.05 0.20 -18.24
CA PRO A 591 -39.62 -0.73 -17.27
C PRO A 591 -40.69 -0.05 -16.45
N ALA A 592 -41.71 -0.81 -16.09
CA ALA A 592 -42.62 -0.33 -15.09
C ALA A 592 -42.02 -0.48 -13.69
N VAL A 593 -41.80 0.59 -13.01
CA VAL A 593 -41.58 0.57 -11.57
C VAL A 593 -42.91 0.73 -10.89
N ASN A 594 -43.44 -0.36 -10.35
CA ASN A 594 -44.62 -0.29 -9.51
C ASN A 594 -44.18 0.10 -8.11
N GLY A 595 -44.24 1.40 -7.80
CA GLY A 595 -43.93 1.92 -6.48
C GLY A 595 -42.43 1.94 -6.10
N ASN A 596 -42.18 2.20 -4.82
CA ASN A 596 -40.83 2.37 -4.25
C ASN A 596 -40.00 1.06 -4.08
N SER A 597 -40.51 -0.06 -4.59
CA SER A 597 -39.91 -1.38 -4.32
C SER A 597 -38.67 -1.73 -5.16
N ARG A 598 -38.32 -0.91 -6.14
CA ARG A 598 -37.15 -1.12 -7.01
C ARG A 598 -36.28 0.09 -6.98
N THR A 599 -35.29 0.02 -6.15
CA THR A 599 -34.34 1.13 -5.90
C THR A 599 -32.91 0.71 -6.16
N LEU A 600 -32.12 1.68 -6.59
CA LEU A 600 -30.67 1.64 -6.62
C LEU A 600 -30.16 2.52 -5.49
N THR A 601 -29.35 1.94 -4.60
CA THR A 601 -28.64 2.69 -3.57
C THR A 601 -27.23 2.97 -4.04
N VAL A 602 -26.83 4.24 -4.06
CA VAL A 602 -25.48 4.74 -4.34
C VAL A 602 -25.02 5.59 -3.18
N TYR A 603 -23.73 5.89 -3.16
CA TYR A 603 -23.13 6.67 -2.08
C TYR A 603 -22.42 7.90 -2.65
N VAL A 604 -22.63 9.03 -1.99
CA VAL A 604 -22.05 10.32 -2.37
C VAL A 604 -21.20 10.83 -1.22
N ASN A 605 -19.90 10.93 -1.43
CA ASN A 605 -18.98 11.56 -0.50
C ASN A 605 -19.00 13.07 -0.74
N ALA A 606 -19.91 13.76 -0.05
CA ALA A 606 -20.13 15.18 -0.25
C ALA A 606 -18.99 15.99 0.39
N PRO A 607 -18.36 16.92 -0.35
CA PRO A 607 -17.23 17.69 0.17
C PRO A 607 -17.62 18.69 1.27
N LYS A 608 -18.89 19.09 1.33
CA LYS A 608 -19.44 20.03 2.33
C LYS A 608 -20.90 19.70 2.64
N THR A 609 -21.33 20.05 3.84
CA THR A 609 -22.76 20.03 4.18
C THR A 609 -23.50 21.14 3.44
N GLY A 610 -24.65 20.85 2.85
CA GLY A 610 -25.50 21.82 2.19
C GLY A 610 -26.50 21.22 1.22
N ASP A 611 -27.16 22.09 0.48
CA ASP A 611 -28.17 21.73 -0.52
C ASP A 611 -27.55 21.60 -1.90
N TYR A 612 -27.68 20.44 -2.52
CA TYR A 612 -27.07 20.12 -3.80
C TYR A 612 -28.08 20.03 -4.93
N ASN A 613 -27.84 20.72 -6.03
CA ASN A 613 -28.51 20.48 -7.29
C ASN A 613 -27.98 19.19 -7.92
N ILE A 614 -28.83 18.51 -8.68
CA ILE A 614 -28.53 17.23 -9.31
C ILE A 614 -28.59 17.38 -10.83
N SER A 615 -27.57 16.93 -11.53
CA SER A 615 -27.57 16.83 -12.98
C SER A 615 -27.11 15.45 -13.45
N GLY A 616 -27.45 15.10 -14.69
CA GLY A 616 -27.09 13.81 -15.26
C GLY A 616 -27.58 13.66 -16.68
N SER A 617 -27.23 12.52 -17.30
CA SER A 617 -27.72 12.14 -18.61
C SER A 617 -28.76 11.05 -18.53
N TYR A 618 -29.64 10.98 -19.53
CA TYR A 618 -30.68 9.98 -19.60
C TYR A 618 -31.10 9.65 -21.03
N ILE A 619 -31.73 8.48 -21.17
CA ILE A 619 -32.49 8.10 -22.36
C ILE A 619 -33.92 7.82 -21.93
N SER A 620 -34.90 8.34 -22.64
CA SER A 620 -36.32 8.18 -22.34
C SER A 620 -37.17 8.08 -23.61
N THR A 621 -38.48 8.04 -23.43
CA THR A 621 -39.48 8.20 -24.51
C THR A 621 -40.00 9.63 -24.55
N THR A 622 -40.82 9.96 -25.51
CA THR A 622 -41.48 11.24 -25.60
C THR A 622 -42.56 11.45 -24.51
N THR A 623 -43.00 10.38 -23.85
CA THR A 623 -43.87 10.44 -22.67
C THR A 623 -43.04 10.61 -21.40
N GLU A 624 -43.52 11.42 -20.46
CA GLU A 624 -42.81 11.66 -19.20
C GLU A 624 -42.60 10.39 -18.40
N ARG A 625 -41.35 10.24 -17.91
CA ARG A 625 -40.94 9.20 -16.96
C ARG A 625 -40.27 9.84 -15.76
N LYS A 626 -40.62 9.36 -14.56
CA LYS A 626 -40.20 9.97 -13.30
C LYS A 626 -39.20 9.15 -12.54
N LEU A 627 -38.22 9.85 -11.95
CA LEU A 627 -37.28 9.32 -10.95
C LEU A 627 -37.38 10.13 -9.68
N LYS A 628 -37.30 9.44 -8.54
CA LYS A 628 -37.12 10.04 -7.22
C LYS A 628 -35.71 9.74 -6.71
N ILE A 629 -35.00 10.78 -6.30
CA ILE A 629 -33.68 10.70 -5.68
C ILE A 629 -33.84 11.21 -4.25
N SER A 630 -33.48 10.40 -3.27
CA SER A 630 -33.67 10.72 -1.85
C SER A 630 -32.51 10.23 -1.00
N THR A 631 -32.32 10.85 0.16
CA THR A 631 -31.59 10.27 1.26
C THR A 631 -32.45 9.33 2.04
N ASP A 632 -32.42 8.33 2.56
CA ASP A 632 -33.23 7.46 3.47
C ASP A 632 -34.64 7.09 3.08
N ASN A 633 -35.07 7.07 1.86
CA ASN A 633 -36.48 6.84 1.46
C ASN A 633 -37.52 7.83 2.05
N LYS A 634 -37.10 8.95 2.63
CA LYS A 634 -38.01 9.97 3.17
C LYS A 634 -38.38 10.99 2.11
N ASP A 635 -39.68 11.30 2.02
CA ASP A 635 -40.15 12.33 1.09
C ASP A 635 -39.66 13.73 1.45
N SER A 636 -39.34 13.96 2.72
CA SER A 636 -38.85 15.25 3.23
C SER A 636 -37.51 15.67 2.62
N ASN A 637 -36.62 14.71 2.31
CA ASN A 637 -35.35 14.99 1.65
C ASN A 637 -35.23 14.19 0.34
N SER A 638 -36.01 14.60 -0.65
CA SER A 638 -36.04 13.98 -1.97
C SER A 638 -36.29 15.00 -3.07
N VAL A 639 -35.81 14.67 -4.26
CA VAL A 639 -36.02 15.40 -5.51
C VAL A 639 -36.70 14.44 -6.49
N THR A 640 -37.83 14.84 -7.06
CA THR A 640 -38.54 14.05 -8.08
C THR A 640 -38.43 14.77 -9.43
N ILE A 641 -37.80 14.07 -10.38
CA ILE A 641 -37.50 14.58 -11.71
C ILE A 641 -38.33 13.82 -12.73
N GLY A 642 -39.11 14.53 -13.54
CA GLY A 642 -39.81 13.99 -14.71
C GLY A 642 -39.00 14.33 -15.97
N VAL A 643 -38.76 13.33 -16.82
CA VAL A 643 -37.95 13.50 -18.05
C VAL A 643 -38.66 12.92 -19.26
N ARG A 644 -38.44 13.58 -20.40
CA ARG A 644 -38.94 13.16 -21.72
C ARG A 644 -37.77 13.26 -22.72
N ALA A 645 -37.83 12.57 -23.82
CA ALA A 645 -36.89 12.69 -24.90
C ALA A 645 -37.50 13.38 -26.12
N THR A 646 -36.71 14.09 -26.89
CA THR A 646 -37.10 14.63 -28.18
C THR A 646 -37.38 13.53 -29.22
N THR A 647 -36.56 12.46 -29.15
CA THR A 647 -36.75 11.26 -29.97
C THR A 647 -36.63 10.06 -29.04
N ALA A 648 -37.65 9.22 -29.04
CA ALA A 648 -37.73 8.06 -28.15
C ALA A 648 -36.48 7.15 -28.33
N TRP A 649 -35.79 6.88 -27.25
CA TRP A 649 -34.73 5.89 -27.12
C TRP A 649 -33.47 6.10 -27.99
N ASN A 650 -33.35 7.21 -28.68
CA ASN A 650 -32.25 7.45 -29.58
C ASN A 650 -31.39 8.64 -29.19
N THR A 651 -31.88 9.51 -28.34
CA THR A 651 -31.20 10.74 -27.95
C THR A 651 -30.75 10.63 -26.47
N LEU A 652 -29.46 10.86 -26.25
CA LEU A 652 -28.89 11.04 -24.92
C LEU A 652 -29.17 12.48 -24.48
N GLU A 653 -30.20 12.64 -23.67
CA GLU A 653 -30.63 13.91 -23.12
C GLU A 653 -29.93 14.18 -21.78
N LYS A 654 -30.01 15.44 -21.31
CA LYS A 654 -29.46 15.87 -20.03
C LYS A 654 -30.54 16.51 -19.18
N PHE A 655 -30.48 16.34 -17.89
CA PHE A 655 -31.24 17.08 -16.90
C PHE A 655 -30.31 17.82 -15.96
N ASP A 656 -30.79 18.96 -15.45
CA ASP A 656 -30.13 19.75 -14.41
C ASP A 656 -31.23 20.42 -13.57
N THR A 657 -31.27 20.11 -12.27
CA THR A 657 -32.29 20.64 -11.39
C THR A 657 -32.10 22.12 -11.07
N SER A 658 -30.90 22.68 -11.30
CA SER A 658 -30.65 24.12 -11.16
C SER A 658 -31.21 24.94 -12.33
N ALA A 659 -31.30 24.31 -13.50
CA ALA A 659 -31.73 24.98 -14.72
C ALA A 659 -33.22 25.38 -14.70
N THR A 660 -33.58 26.29 -15.59
CA THR A 660 -34.97 26.61 -15.83
C THR A 660 -35.68 25.39 -16.45
N MET A 661 -36.84 25.01 -15.90
CA MET A 661 -37.63 23.91 -16.45
C MET A 661 -37.97 24.16 -17.91
N ASN A 662 -37.98 23.10 -18.68
CA ASN A 662 -38.32 23.11 -20.08
C ASN A 662 -39.33 21.99 -20.40
N SER A 663 -39.69 21.83 -21.68
CA SER A 663 -40.65 20.78 -22.09
C SER A 663 -40.13 19.34 -21.88
N LEU A 664 -38.81 19.17 -21.69
CA LEU A 664 -38.16 17.85 -21.54
C LEU A 664 -37.92 17.47 -20.06
N VAL A 665 -37.77 18.45 -19.19
CA VAL A 665 -37.44 18.23 -17.77
C VAL A 665 -38.44 18.98 -16.86
N THR A 666 -39.06 18.25 -15.96
CA THR A 666 -39.95 18.79 -14.94
C THR A 666 -39.48 18.38 -13.55
N ILE A 667 -39.75 19.21 -12.54
CA ILE A 667 -39.45 18.92 -11.13
C ILE A 667 -40.74 19.01 -10.35
N THR A 668 -41.03 17.94 -9.61
CA THR A 668 -42.27 17.87 -8.82
C THR A 668 -42.08 18.74 -7.56
N ASN A 669 -43.14 19.52 -7.22
CA ASN A 669 -43.17 20.40 -6.06
C ASN A 669 -42.07 21.47 -6.01
N GLU A 670 -41.45 21.80 -7.16
CA GLU A 670 -40.39 22.82 -7.30
C GLU A 670 -39.15 22.58 -6.42
N LYS A 671 -39.04 21.45 -5.75
CA LYS A 671 -37.90 21.08 -4.92
C LYS A 671 -36.73 20.62 -5.78
N LYS A 672 -35.74 21.51 -5.94
CA LYS A 672 -34.61 21.36 -6.86
C LYS A 672 -33.35 20.76 -6.22
N THR A 673 -33.29 20.75 -4.88
CA THR A 673 -32.07 20.40 -4.14
C THR A 673 -32.28 19.22 -3.21
N LEU A 674 -31.22 18.46 -3.01
CA LEU A 674 -31.10 17.41 -2.03
C LEU A 674 -30.10 17.86 -0.96
N HIS A 675 -30.48 17.83 0.31
CA HIS A 675 -29.57 18.14 1.40
C HIS A 675 -28.61 16.97 1.67
N LEU A 676 -27.31 17.24 1.65
CA LEU A 676 -26.25 16.28 1.95
C LEU A 676 -25.39 16.80 3.11
N GLU A 677 -24.99 15.90 3.99
CA GLU A 677 -23.99 16.16 5.01
C GLU A 677 -22.60 15.97 4.44
N GLN A 678 -21.60 16.67 4.98
CA GLN A 678 -20.21 16.45 4.63
C GLN A 678 -19.82 14.99 4.90
N GLY A 679 -19.13 14.35 3.94
CA GLY A 679 -18.75 12.95 4.00
C GLY A 679 -19.76 12.05 3.27
N LEU A 680 -19.85 10.80 3.68
CA LEU A 680 -20.58 9.76 2.95
C LEU A 680 -22.08 9.79 3.20
N ASN A 681 -22.87 10.01 2.14
CA ASN A 681 -24.32 10.01 2.14
C ASN A 681 -24.86 8.82 1.35
N LYS A 682 -25.84 8.13 1.91
CA LYS A 682 -26.61 7.05 1.26
C LYS A 682 -27.74 7.67 0.42
N ILE A 683 -27.68 7.47 -0.89
CA ILE A 683 -28.67 8.01 -1.85
C ILE A 683 -29.47 6.87 -2.46
N ILE A 684 -30.76 6.99 -2.44
CA ILE A 684 -31.69 6.01 -2.98
C ILE A 684 -32.36 6.59 -4.22
N ILE A 685 -32.21 5.88 -5.34
CA ILE A 685 -32.77 6.26 -6.64
C ILE A 685 -33.82 5.24 -7.04
N GLY A 686 -35.06 5.68 -7.21
CA GLY A 686 -36.18 4.81 -7.59
C GLY A 686 -37.16 5.49 -8.53
N GLY A 687 -38.21 4.77 -8.92
CA GLY A 687 -39.36 5.33 -9.63
C GLY A 687 -40.38 5.90 -8.66
N VAL A 688 -41.29 6.70 -9.20
CA VAL A 688 -42.45 7.20 -8.47
C VAL A 688 -43.68 6.34 -8.78
N SER A 689 -43.94 6.18 -10.06
CA SER A 689 -45.01 5.32 -10.58
C SER A 689 -44.80 5.10 -12.06
N GLY A 690 -45.21 3.95 -12.59
CA GLY A 690 -45.08 3.64 -14.01
C GLY A 690 -43.69 3.38 -14.47
N HIS A 691 -43.27 4.01 -15.54
CA HIS A 691 -42.01 3.74 -16.22
C HIS A 691 -40.89 4.72 -15.82
N THR A 692 -39.66 4.26 -15.79
CA THR A 692 -38.44 5.05 -15.53
C THR A 692 -37.63 5.29 -16.80
N PRO A 693 -36.81 6.35 -16.87
CA PRO A 693 -35.76 6.48 -17.91
C PRO A 693 -34.59 5.51 -17.62
N TYR A 694 -33.69 5.36 -18.60
CA TYR A 694 -32.31 4.97 -18.34
C TYR A 694 -31.52 6.19 -17.89
N ILE A 695 -30.63 6.04 -16.93
CA ILE A 695 -29.79 7.13 -16.42
C ILE A 695 -28.30 6.82 -16.54
N GLY A 696 -27.53 7.86 -16.82
CA GLY A 696 -26.07 7.86 -16.73
C GLY A 696 -25.57 8.36 -15.38
N ASN A 697 -24.28 8.67 -15.34
CA ASN A 697 -23.63 9.22 -14.16
C ASN A 697 -24.34 10.48 -13.66
N LEU A 698 -24.31 10.66 -12.33
CA LEU A 698 -24.91 11.81 -11.68
C LEU A 698 -23.81 12.78 -11.21
N LYS A 699 -24.18 14.05 -11.14
CA LYS A 699 -23.39 15.11 -10.58
C LYS A 699 -24.18 15.90 -9.57
N PHE A 700 -23.60 16.12 -8.40
CA PHE A 700 -24.15 16.89 -7.30
C PHE A 700 -23.34 18.19 -7.19
N THR A 701 -24.00 19.34 -7.31
CA THR A 701 -23.37 20.66 -7.25
C THR A 701 -23.97 21.46 -6.12
N LEU A 702 -23.14 21.90 -5.17
CA LEU A 702 -23.58 22.69 -4.01
C LEU A 702 -24.27 23.99 -4.47
N ASN A 703 -25.49 24.18 -4.02
CA ASN A 703 -26.30 25.35 -4.31
C ASN A 703 -25.97 26.45 -3.28
N ASN A 704 -25.35 27.54 -3.70
CA ASN A 704 -24.85 28.62 -2.82
C ASN A 704 -23.82 28.13 -1.80
N PRO A 705 -22.56 27.98 -2.14
CA PRO A 705 -21.53 27.76 -1.13
C PRO A 705 -21.57 28.92 -0.14
N SER A 706 -21.87 28.63 1.14
CA SER A 706 -21.80 29.65 2.19
C SER A 706 -20.47 30.37 2.11
N PRO A 707 -20.44 31.71 2.16
CA PRO A 707 -19.17 32.42 2.25
C PRO A 707 -18.46 31.88 3.50
N THR A 708 -17.25 31.38 3.30
CA THR A 708 -16.37 31.04 4.42
C THR A 708 -16.40 32.18 5.40
N ASN A 709 -16.77 31.93 6.65
CA ASN A 709 -16.57 32.86 7.76
C ASN A 709 -15.06 33.18 7.82
N ALA A 710 -14.66 34.21 7.09
CA ALA A 710 -13.46 34.93 7.41
C ALA A 710 -13.77 35.56 8.79
N GLU A 711 -13.13 35.06 9.83
CA GLU A 711 -13.17 35.63 11.16
C GLU A 711 -12.83 37.13 11.03
N ASN A 712 -13.87 37.96 11.11
CA ASN A 712 -13.74 39.39 11.32
C ASN A 712 -13.31 39.62 12.77
N ASN A 713 -12.02 39.52 13.00
CA ASN A 713 -11.39 40.04 14.21
C ASN A 713 -10.97 41.50 13.93
N THR A 714 -11.95 42.36 13.73
CA THR A 714 -11.74 43.81 13.78
C THR A 714 -12.14 44.29 15.17
N ASN A 715 -11.16 44.36 16.06
CA ASN A 715 -11.17 45.17 17.23
C ASN A 715 -11.23 46.66 16.81
N THR A 716 -12.42 47.19 16.68
CA THR A 716 -12.63 48.64 16.51
C THR A 716 -12.47 49.31 17.87
N ARG A 717 -11.28 49.81 18.11
CA ARG A 717 -11.05 50.84 19.17
C ARG A 717 -11.51 52.17 18.60
N THR A 718 -12.60 52.66 19.14
CA THR A 718 -13.13 54.02 18.95
C THR A 718 -12.12 55.03 19.49
N GLU A 719 -11.57 55.90 18.63
CA GLU A 719 -11.01 57.20 19.02
C GLU A 719 -11.71 58.33 18.25
N GLN A 720 -12.17 59.29 19.00
CA GLN A 720 -12.97 60.47 18.69
C GLN A 720 -12.14 61.51 17.95
N PRO A 721 -12.68 62.38 17.08
CA PRO A 721 -11.93 63.30 16.26
C PRO A 721 -11.68 64.63 16.97
N ALA A 722 -10.53 65.21 16.79
CA ALA A 722 -10.23 66.60 17.12
C ALA A 722 -9.65 67.36 15.89
N GLY A 723 -10.36 68.41 15.51
CA GLY A 723 -9.79 69.71 15.16
C GLY A 723 -9.32 69.96 13.72
N GLU A 724 -10.07 70.75 13.02
CA GLU A 724 -9.73 71.58 11.87
C GLU A 724 -8.31 72.22 11.91
N GLU A 725 -7.67 72.31 10.75
CA GLU A 725 -7.19 73.67 10.31
C GLU A 725 -6.87 73.63 8.78
N ARG A 726 -7.29 74.76 8.18
CA ARG A 726 -7.15 75.17 6.76
C ARG A 726 -5.72 75.59 6.45
N THR A 727 -5.34 75.51 5.23
CA THR A 727 -4.78 76.43 4.24
C THR A 727 -4.09 75.62 3.16
N GLY A 728 -4.34 75.74 1.88
CA GLY A 728 -4.31 76.89 1.00
C GLY A 728 -3.04 76.88 0.14
N LYS A 729 -3.13 76.27 -0.99
CA LYS A 729 -2.76 76.75 -2.32
C LYS A 729 -2.85 75.59 -3.35
#